data_5c7c4f02383527b918466e5c1eb0d611
#
_entry.id   5c7c4f02383527b918466e5c1eb0d611
#
_cell.length_a   1.000
_cell.length_b   1.000
_cell.length_c   1.000
_cell.angle_alpha   90.00
_cell.angle_beta   90.00
_cell.angle_gamma   90.00
#
_symmetry.space_group_name_H-M   'P 1'
#
loop_
_entity.id
_entity.type
_entity.pdbx_description
1 polymer ?
#
loop_
_entity_poly.entity_id
_entity_poly.type
_entity_poly.pdbx_seq_one_letter_code
_entity_poly.pdbx_strand_id
1 'polypeptide(L)'
;MVPRAILRILVSQFLFCCVIVLAMCDAKPGGGDYYVRFDHWTDADERDYGEFVAAIGDSDCTTVNACLKIAANPFRNSDPPNVVFTSDCANLPYILRAYFAWKRGLPFSYERAVDSRGVAADTRYSRDGNRVTGRVDVLSGSTNGYALLEALLDATSSASYRIHPDLDAPLRPDLYSAAIQTKSIRPGTIIYDPNGHVAQIFRVESDGRVQYFDAHPDNSITRGYYDLRFIRAPPGEGAGFKNWRPLKLVDYRQGSDGSLLGGHIELAANAEISDFSDEQYFGNGVRPNDDNWSDGGFALNGEKLDYYDYVRARLAGGKLQFDPVKETGEMVDSNCNDLHYRAQAVDLAVSAGIENRSEPERLPRNIYGTEGDWEIYSTPSRDARLKTAFKELRDKAQRFVEMYERADDTHLLYSGSDLVGDMLDAYDREAGKCALTYLRSNGVPVTLSYEEARKRLFLFSFDPYQCIERRWGASDADELSSCRDDNLKSAWYGAEQNLRNQIDRTYDAQMNFSLPELKEPGPGKGVMSPPETDARGYLVSMRGSVVARQVVAPQVVALRGPVDDVPVQQALPTENPADWLAAQKSRFDRWQSDRQGGNTRVASANLVELPANGSAQSGSPTAVSRTDIWDRPDAPEMVIVPPGAYLMGSPGYEAGRRSSEAPQHRVVIGRAFALSKYLVTFNEWDACVADGGCASYRPGDENWGRGDHPVINVSWRDAQAYVTWLSVKTGMHYRLPSETEWEYAARAGTLTPFAVGNALSTAQANYDGEGIGGTYRKTTTEVGQFAANDFGLFDMNGNAWEWLDDCWNENYRAPHMPGDGEPMLAGDCERRVVRGGAFNSSWDFVRSASRFWEVGELRSALIGFRVARDL
;
A
#
# COMPACT_ATOMS: atom_id res chain seq x y z
N MET A 1 22.53 63.39 -8.96
CA MET A 1 22.67 62.97 -10.36
C MET A 1 22.64 61.47 -10.36
N VAL A 2 21.47 60.89 -10.68
CA VAL A 2 21.28 59.45 -10.82
C VAL A 2 21.65 59.07 -12.26
N PRO A 3 22.42 58.03 -12.52
CA PRO A 3 22.83 57.65 -13.87
C PRO A 3 21.61 57.26 -14.73
N ARG A 4 21.53 57.85 -15.94
CA ARG A 4 20.45 57.61 -16.93
C ARG A 4 20.21 56.15 -17.33
N ALA A 5 21.07 55.22 -16.93
CA ALA A 5 20.94 53.78 -17.20
C ALA A 5 19.89 53.07 -16.29
N ILE A 6 19.77 53.47 -15.02
CA ILE A 6 18.82 52.89 -14.08
C ILE A 6 17.37 53.30 -14.40
N LEU A 7 17.20 54.51 -14.93
CA LEU A 7 15.87 55.01 -15.32
C LEU A 7 15.30 54.30 -16.57
N ARG A 8 16.14 53.78 -17.47
CA ARG A 8 15.70 53.00 -18.65
C ARG A 8 15.31 51.57 -18.30
N ILE A 9 15.91 50.96 -17.30
CA ILE A 9 15.53 49.58 -16.83
C ILE A 9 14.22 49.65 -16.06
N LEU A 10 14.00 50.64 -15.20
CA LEU A 10 12.74 50.78 -14.46
C LEU A 10 11.56 51.17 -15.34
N VAL A 11 11.76 51.97 -16.39
CA VAL A 11 10.74 52.34 -17.35
C VAL A 11 10.42 51.15 -18.27
N SER A 12 11.38 50.30 -18.63
CA SER A 12 11.18 49.11 -19.42
C SER A 12 10.42 48.03 -18.62
N GLN A 13 10.69 47.82 -17.34
CA GLN A 13 9.96 46.90 -16.47
C GLN A 13 8.54 47.43 -16.18
N PHE A 14 8.34 48.74 -16.01
CA PHE A 14 7.01 49.29 -15.79
C PHE A 14 6.16 49.26 -17.06
N LEU A 15 6.73 49.42 -18.27
CA LEU A 15 6.02 49.27 -19.54
C LEU A 15 5.72 47.79 -19.84
N PHE A 16 6.58 46.85 -19.44
CA PHE A 16 6.32 45.42 -19.61
C PHE A 16 5.22 44.91 -18.65
N CYS A 17 5.19 45.38 -17.40
CA CYS A 17 4.05 45.11 -16.48
C CYS A 17 2.77 45.77 -16.94
N CYS A 18 2.81 46.99 -17.49
CA CYS A 18 1.59 47.67 -17.99
C CYS A 18 1.06 47.03 -19.29
N VAL A 19 1.91 46.42 -20.13
CA VAL A 19 1.44 45.72 -21.35
C VAL A 19 0.81 44.38 -21.01
N ILE A 20 1.33 43.69 -19.99
CA ILE A 20 0.72 42.41 -19.50
C ILE A 20 -0.61 42.69 -18.78
N VAL A 21 -0.70 43.80 -18.01
CA VAL A 21 -1.93 44.22 -17.35
C VAL A 21 -2.99 44.74 -18.36
N LEU A 22 -2.59 45.33 -19.50
CA LEU A 22 -3.51 45.77 -20.54
C LEU A 22 -4.04 44.66 -21.45
N ALA A 23 -3.34 43.52 -21.56
CA ALA A 23 -3.84 42.31 -22.23
C ALA A 23 -4.84 41.52 -21.37
N MET A 24 -4.93 41.80 -20.06
CA MET A 24 -5.88 41.16 -19.14
C MET A 24 -7.22 41.93 -18.96
N CYS A 25 -7.43 43.10 -19.61
CA CYS A 25 -8.55 44.01 -19.32
C CYS A 25 -9.55 44.20 -20.47
N ASP A 26 -9.80 43.22 -21.34
CA ASP A 26 -10.89 43.28 -22.31
C ASP A 26 -11.98 42.21 -22.12
N ALA A 27 -12.24 41.78 -20.88
CA ALA A 27 -13.46 41.07 -20.56
C ALA A 27 -14.57 42.13 -20.37
N LYS A 28 -15.50 42.25 -21.31
CA LYS A 28 -16.74 43.06 -21.11
C LYS A 28 -17.43 42.55 -19.85
N PRO A 29 -17.75 43.41 -18.87
CA PRO A 29 -18.54 42.97 -17.72
C PRO A 29 -19.98 42.75 -18.18
N GLY A 30 -20.51 41.53 -18.12
CA GLY A 30 -21.94 41.30 -18.25
C GLY A 30 -22.41 40.11 -19.06
N GLY A 31 -21.68 39.04 -19.18
CA GLY A 31 -22.23 37.82 -19.79
C GLY A 31 -21.43 36.61 -19.35
N GLY A 32 -22.05 35.64 -18.66
CA GLY A 32 -21.46 34.38 -18.28
C GLY A 32 -21.14 33.43 -19.42
N ASP A 33 -21.29 33.85 -20.68
CA ASP A 33 -21.13 33.02 -21.86
C ASP A 33 -19.67 32.64 -22.10
N TYR A 34 -19.47 31.41 -22.56
CA TYR A 34 -18.14 30.85 -22.87
C TYR A 34 -17.83 31.13 -24.36
N TYR A 35 -16.73 31.84 -24.60
CA TYR A 35 -16.23 32.12 -25.96
C TYR A 35 -14.80 31.59 -26.10
N VAL A 36 -14.58 30.67 -27.03
CA VAL A 36 -13.24 30.16 -27.38
C VAL A 36 -12.57 31.21 -28.29
N ARG A 37 -11.36 31.63 -27.93
CA ARG A 37 -10.55 32.63 -28.64
C ARG A 37 -9.23 32.07 -29.15
N PHE A 38 -8.75 30.98 -28.55
CA PHE A 38 -7.54 30.26 -28.92
C PHE A 38 -7.92 28.84 -29.32
N ASP A 39 -7.21 28.26 -30.28
CA ASP A 39 -7.52 26.91 -30.78
C ASP A 39 -6.85 25.77 -29.96
N HIS A 40 -5.87 26.11 -29.12
CA HIS A 40 -5.19 25.16 -28.23
C HIS A 40 -4.64 25.85 -26.99
N TRP A 41 -4.18 25.05 -26.03
CA TRP A 41 -3.42 25.49 -24.87
C TRP A 41 -1.94 25.56 -25.21
N THR A 42 -1.29 26.69 -24.94
CA THR A 42 0.17 26.84 -25.07
C THR A 42 0.85 26.43 -23.77
N ASP A 43 2.20 26.21 -23.82
CA ASP A 43 3.00 26.02 -22.61
C ASP A 43 2.89 27.20 -21.62
N ALA A 44 2.59 28.42 -22.12
CA ALA A 44 2.36 29.57 -21.27
C ALA A 44 1.02 29.46 -20.54
N ASP A 45 -0.04 29.00 -21.22
CA ASP A 45 -1.35 28.81 -20.60
C ASP A 45 -1.31 27.68 -19.55
N GLU A 46 -0.53 26.63 -19.80
CA GLU A 46 -0.29 25.55 -18.83
C GLU A 46 0.47 26.04 -17.59
N ARG A 47 1.47 26.92 -17.75
CA ARG A 47 2.16 27.54 -16.61
C ARG A 47 1.24 28.48 -15.83
N ASP A 48 0.47 29.35 -16.53
CA ASP A 48 -0.46 30.29 -15.91
C ASP A 48 -1.56 29.51 -15.12
N TYR A 49 -2.01 28.35 -15.65
CA TYR A 49 -2.92 27.45 -14.94
C TYR A 49 -2.25 26.85 -13.70
N GLY A 50 -1.00 26.41 -13.82
CA GLY A 50 -0.22 25.94 -12.66
C GLY A 50 -0.08 27.01 -11.58
N GLU A 51 0.23 28.27 -11.96
CA GLU A 51 0.32 29.39 -11.02
C GLU A 51 -1.04 29.70 -10.36
N PHE A 52 -2.14 29.61 -11.10
CA PHE A 52 -3.50 29.75 -10.57
C PHE A 52 -3.81 28.66 -9.53
N VAL A 53 -3.47 27.40 -9.82
CA VAL A 53 -3.65 26.27 -8.89
C VAL A 53 -2.75 26.42 -7.66
N ALA A 54 -1.48 26.81 -7.86
CA ALA A 54 -0.56 27.07 -6.76
C ALA A 54 -1.04 28.16 -5.82
N ALA A 55 -1.58 29.24 -6.36
CA ALA A 55 -2.13 30.36 -5.57
C ALA A 55 -3.33 29.94 -4.70
N ILE A 56 -4.17 29.03 -5.19
CA ILE A 56 -5.25 28.40 -4.40
C ILE A 56 -4.67 27.51 -3.29
N GLY A 57 -3.74 26.63 -3.64
CA GLY A 57 -3.12 25.71 -2.70
C GLY A 57 -2.35 26.42 -1.56
N ASP A 58 -1.66 27.51 -1.88
CA ASP A 58 -0.87 28.31 -0.93
C ASP A 58 -1.72 29.23 -0.02
N SER A 59 -3.01 29.34 -0.34
CA SER A 59 -3.92 30.18 0.46
C SER A 59 -4.47 29.38 1.67
N ASP A 60 -5.03 30.10 2.63
CA ASP A 60 -5.72 29.57 3.80
C ASP A 60 -7.22 29.32 3.61
N CYS A 61 -7.69 29.32 2.36
CA CYS A 61 -9.10 29.06 2.06
C CYS A 61 -9.51 27.62 2.45
N THR A 62 -10.69 27.49 3.05
CA THR A 62 -11.19 26.23 3.59
C THR A 62 -12.39 25.65 2.86
N THR A 63 -12.90 26.35 1.83
CA THR A 63 -14.00 25.87 0.99
C THR A 63 -13.75 26.23 -0.47
N VAL A 64 -14.31 25.43 -1.40
CA VAL A 64 -14.21 25.70 -2.84
C VAL A 64 -14.67 27.13 -3.19
N ASN A 65 -15.78 27.56 -2.62
CA ASN A 65 -16.30 28.90 -2.84
C ASN A 65 -15.36 30.01 -2.34
N ALA A 66 -14.77 29.83 -1.16
CA ALA A 66 -13.78 30.76 -0.63
C ALA A 66 -12.51 30.79 -1.50
N CYS A 67 -12.02 29.63 -1.93
CA CYS A 67 -10.82 29.48 -2.73
C CYS A 67 -10.92 30.17 -4.10
N LEU A 68 -12.07 30.13 -4.76
CA LEU A 68 -12.27 30.85 -6.02
C LEU A 68 -12.46 32.35 -5.83
N LYS A 69 -12.72 32.81 -4.60
CA LYS A 69 -12.91 34.27 -4.27
C LYS A 69 -11.68 34.92 -3.61
N ILE A 70 -10.58 34.17 -3.39
CA ILE A 70 -9.35 34.73 -2.81
C ILE A 70 -8.75 35.87 -3.63
N ALA A 71 -7.94 36.69 -2.97
CA ALA A 71 -7.27 37.82 -3.63
C ALA A 71 -6.31 37.39 -4.74
N ALA A 72 -5.71 36.22 -4.63
CA ALA A 72 -4.78 35.64 -5.58
C ALA A 72 -5.47 35.12 -6.88
N ASN A 73 -6.79 34.87 -6.88
CA ASN A 73 -7.51 34.54 -8.11
C ASN A 73 -7.67 35.78 -8.97
N PRO A 74 -7.01 35.89 -10.14
CA PRO A 74 -7.07 37.05 -10.98
C PRO A 74 -8.46 37.31 -11.56
N PHE A 75 -9.31 36.29 -11.63
CA PHE A 75 -10.64 36.35 -12.25
C PHE A 75 -11.78 36.67 -11.29
N ARG A 76 -11.53 36.65 -9.95
CA ARG A 76 -12.59 36.81 -8.92
C ARG A 76 -13.52 37.98 -9.11
N ASN A 77 -13.02 39.12 -9.63
CA ASN A 77 -13.81 40.33 -9.82
C ASN A 77 -14.71 40.28 -11.08
N SER A 78 -14.55 39.25 -11.94
CA SER A 78 -15.42 38.99 -13.08
C SER A 78 -16.63 38.14 -12.72
N ASP A 79 -16.65 37.57 -11.50
CA ASP A 79 -17.77 36.76 -11.03
C ASP A 79 -18.78 37.60 -10.26
N PRO A 80 -20.10 37.35 -10.41
CA PRO A 80 -21.12 37.98 -9.57
C PRO A 80 -20.87 37.66 -8.08
N PRO A 81 -21.11 38.63 -7.18
CA PRO A 81 -20.83 38.42 -5.75
C PRO A 81 -21.67 37.33 -5.09
N ASN A 82 -22.84 37.03 -5.66
CA ASN A 82 -23.78 36.05 -5.18
C ASN A 82 -23.57 34.63 -5.76
N VAL A 83 -22.63 34.45 -6.70
CA VAL A 83 -22.34 33.12 -7.21
C VAL A 83 -21.69 32.27 -6.12
N VAL A 84 -22.08 31.00 -6.02
CA VAL A 84 -21.52 30.01 -5.11
C VAL A 84 -20.92 28.90 -5.93
N PHE A 85 -19.66 28.59 -5.66
CA PHE A 85 -18.92 27.47 -6.28
C PHE A 85 -18.92 26.28 -5.34
N THR A 86 -19.26 25.12 -5.87
CA THR A 86 -19.29 23.86 -5.15
C THR A 86 -18.48 22.82 -5.91
N SER A 87 -17.93 21.84 -5.20
CA SER A 87 -17.22 20.71 -5.77
C SER A 87 -16.98 19.64 -4.72
N ASP A 88 -16.90 18.40 -5.14
CA ASP A 88 -16.25 17.32 -4.39
C ASP A 88 -14.82 17.07 -4.90
N CYS A 89 -14.15 16.02 -4.43
CA CYS A 89 -12.77 15.71 -4.82
C CYS A 89 -12.64 15.40 -6.31
N ALA A 90 -13.58 14.67 -6.89
CA ALA A 90 -13.52 14.26 -8.29
C ALA A 90 -13.87 15.39 -9.28
N ASN A 91 -14.77 16.28 -8.88
CA ASN A 91 -15.15 17.41 -9.71
C ASN A 91 -14.11 18.54 -9.68
N LEU A 92 -13.39 18.72 -8.56
CA LEU A 92 -12.51 19.88 -8.34
C LEU A 92 -11.50 20.13 -9.47
N PRO A 93 -10.73 19.16 -9.98
CA PRO A 93 -9.82 19.40 -11.08
C PRO A 93 -10.52 19.89 -12.36
N TYR A 94 -11.69 19.32 -12.67
CA TYR A 94 -12.50 19.74 -13.82
C TYR A 94 -13.05 21.15 -13.64
N ILE A 95 -13.55 21.49 -12.46
CA ILE A 95 -14.05 22.84 -12.13
C ILE A 95 -12.94 23.88 -12.29
N LEU A 96 -11.74 23.64 -11.72
CA LEU A 96 -10.61 24.56 -11.82
C LEU A 96 -10.14 24.72 -13.27
N ARG A 97 -10.04 23.61 -14.03
CA ARG A 97 -9.60 23.61 -15.42
C ARG A 97 -10.61 24.34 -16.32
N ALA A 98 -11.89 24.03 -16.19
CA ALA A 98 -12.97 24.65 -16.94
C ALA A 98 -13.12 26.14 -16.60
N TYR A 99 -13.06 26.51 -15.32
CA TYR A 99 -13.10 27.88 -14.87
C TYR A 99 -11.97 28.71 -15.49
N PHE A 100 -10.74 28.22 -15.41
CA PHE A 100 -9.58 28.89 -16.01
C PHE A 100 -9.69 28.98 -17.52
N ALA A 101 -10.08 27.89 -18.21
CA ALA A 101 -10.29 27.87 -19.66
C ALA A 101 -11.35 28.90 -20.11
N TRP A 102 -12.49 28.91 -19.42
CA TRP A 102 -13.55 29.88 -19.69
C TRP A 102 -13.08 31.32 -19.53
N LYS A 103 -12.40 31.64 -18.41
CA LYS A 103 -11.92 33.02 -18.16
C LYS A 103 -10.86 33.48 -19.16
N ARG A 104 -10.09 32.53 -19.72
CA ARG A 104 -9.02 32.81 -20.69
C ARG A 104 -9.51 32.71 -22.16
N GLY A 105 -10.66 32.10 -22.40
CA GLY A 105 -11.14 31.78 -23.74
C GLY A 105 -10.38 30.68 -24.44
N LEU A 106 -9.86 29.70 -23.68
CA LEU A 106 -9.16 28.53 -24.16
C LEU A 106 -10.17 27.43 -24.53
N PRO A 107 -9.86 26.48 -25.43
CA PRO A 107 -10.74 25.36 -25.72
C PRO A 107 -10.83 24.42 -24.53
N PHE A 108 -12.01 23.80 -24.31
CA PHE A 108 -12.28 22.84 -23.26
C PHE A 108 -13.21 21.74 -23.74
N SER A 109 -12.91 20.51 -23.38
CA SER A 109 -13.73 19.33 -23.63
C SER A 109 -13.68 18.44 -22.40
N TYR A 110 -14.72 17.66 -22.16
CA TYR A 110 -14.79 16.76 -21.02
C TYR A 110 -15.54 15.47 -21.32
N GLU A 111 -15.21 14.45 -20.57
CA GLU A 111 -15.90 13.17 -20.57
C GLU A 111 -17.29 13.33 -19.94
N ARG A 112 -18.31 12.99 -20.70
CA ARG A 112 -19.71 13.01 -20.24
C ARG A 112 -20.16 11.65 -19.71
N ALA A 113 -19.58 10.59 -20.24
CA ALA A 113 -19.96 9.22 -19.89
C ALA A 113 -18.78 8.28 -20.00
N VAL A 114 -18.69 7.37 -19.06
CA VAL A 114 -17.73 6.26 -19.02
C VAL A 114 -18.46 4.96 -18.74
N ASP A 115 -18.02 3.88 -19.36
CA ASP A 115 -18.51 2.51 -19.13
C ASP A 115 -17.36 1.66 -18.58
N SER A 116 -17.69 0.70 -17.70
CA SER A 116 -16.71 -0.31 -17.25
C SER A 116 -16.21 -1.15 -18.44
N ARG A 117 -14.93 -1.46 -18.45
CA ARG A 117 -14.33 -2.42 -19.38
C ARG A 117 -14.67 -3.87 -19.03
N GLY A 118 -14.98 -4.13 -17.77
CA GLY A 118 -15.38 -5.44 -17.23
C GLY A 118 -16.81 -5.44 -16.74
N VAL A 119 -17.15 -6.40 -15.89
CA VAL A 119 -18.46 -6.49 -15.23
C VAL A 119 -18.38 -5.73 -13.91
N ALA A 120 -18.79 -4.47 -13.91
CA ALA A 120 -18.94 -3.68 -12.70
C ALA A 120 -20.33 -3.06 -12.63
N ALA A 121 -20.98 -3.17 -11.47
CA ALA A 121 -22.27 -2.52 -11.22
C ALA A 121 -22.12 -1.00 -11.05
N ASP A 122 -20.95 -0.53 -10.63
CA ASP A 122 -20.60 0.87 -10.43
C ASP A 122 -19.24 1.14 -11.09
N THR A 123 -19.20 2.08 -12.04
CA THR A 123 -18.00 2.44 -12.80
C THR A 123 -16.90 3.06 -11.93
N ARG A 124 -17.26 3.66 -10.79
CA ARG A 124 -16.27 4.20 -9.81
C ARG A 124 -15.39 3.11 -9.23
N TYR A 125 -15.79 1.86 -9.44
CA TYR A 125 -15.21 0.69 -8.78
C TYR A 125 -14.89 -0.46 -9.74
N SER A 126 -14.81 -0.21 -11.02
CA SER A 126 -14.38 -1.16 -12.02
C SER A 126 -12.93 -1.62 -11.80
N ARG A 127 -12.70 -2.92 -11.65
CA ARG A 127 -11.35 -3.51 -11.54
C ARG A 127 -10.54 -3.40 -12.81
N ASP A 128 -11.23 -3.53 -13.94
CA ASP A 128 -10.60 -3.48 -15.28
C ASP A 128 -10.51 -2.04 -15.80
N GLY A 129 -10.94 -1.08 -14.97
CA GLY A 129 -11.05 0.32 -15.36
C GLY A 129 -12.21 0.60 -16.28
N ASN A 130 -12.24 1.82 -16.78
CA ASN A 130 -13.31 2.31 -17.62
C ASN A 130 -12.81 2.68 -19.01
N ARG A 131 -13.75 2.93 -19.90
CA ARG A 131 -13.54 3.54 -21.23
C ARG A 131 -14.51 4.70 -21.41
N VAL A 132 -14.08 5.74 -22.08
CA VAL A 132 -14.92 6.87 -22.43
C VAL A 132 -15.95 6.44 -23.50
N THR A 133 -17.23 6.74 -23.26
CA THR A 133 -18.34 6.42 -24.17
C THR A 133 -19.07 7.66 -24.65
N GLY A 134 -18.83 8.83 -24.03
CA GLY A 134 -19.40 10.09 -24.48
C GLY A 134 -18.51 11.27 -24.06
N ARG A 135 -18.44 12.30 -24.93
CA ARG A 135 -17.69 13.52 -24.72
C ARG A 135 -18.53 14.73 -25.06
N VAL A 136 -18.18 15.86 -24.49
CA VAL A 136 -18.75 17.18 -24.82
C VAL A 136 -17.63 18.16 -25.14
N ASP A 137 -17.71 18.75 -26.36
CA ASP A 137 -16.84 19.85 -26.75
C ASP A 137 -17.54 21.16 -26.41
N VAL A 138 -16.87 22.01 -25.63
CA VAL A 138 -17.40 23.33 -25.25
C VAL A 138 -17.03 24.32 -26.33
N LEU A 139 -18.01 24.66 -27.17
CA LEU A 139 -17.86 25.55 -28.30
C LEU A 139 -18.35 26.96 -27.96
N SER A 140 -17.82 27.98 -28.66
CA SER A 140 -18.19 29.40 -28.47
C SER A 140 -19.71 29.62 -28.53
N GLY A 141 -20.25 30.21 -27.45
CA GLY A 141 -21.68 30.54 -27.35
C GLY A 141 -22.60 29.33 -27.15
N SER A 142 -22.05 28.12 -26.99
CA SER A 142 -22.85 26.91 -26.78
C SER A 142 -23.36 26.80 -25.35
N THR A 143 -22.67 27.42 -24.38
CA THR A 143 -23.03 27.37 -22.97
C THR A 143 -22.60 28.64 -22.23
N ASN A 144 -23.20 28.86 -21.08
CA ASN A 144 -22.73 29.81 -20.07
C ASN A 144 -21.68 29.13 -19.18
N GLY A 145 -20.62 29.85 -18.80
CA GLY A 145 -19.54 29.26 -17.98
C GLY A 145 -20.01 28.75 -16.62
N TYR A 146 -20.94 29.42 -15.94
CA TYR A 146 -21.48 28.90 -14.65
C TYR A 146 -22.31 27.65 -14.88
N ALA A 147 -23.14 27.59 -15.93
CA ALA A 147 -23.89 26.39 -16.29
C ALA A 147 -22.97 25.23 -16.70
N LEU A 148 -21.80 25.51 -17.27
CA LEU A 148 -20.78 24.51 -17.53
C LEU A 148 -20.24 23.92 -16.21
N LEU A 149 -19.90 24.77 -15.23
CA LEU A 149 -19.38 24.29 -13.92
C LEU A 149 -20.45 23.46 -13.20
N GLU A 150 -21.74 23.84 -13.26
CA GLU A 150 -22.83 23.00 -12.72
C GLU A 150 -22.94 21.64 -13.46
N ALA A 151 -22.86 21.64 -14.79
CA ALA A 151 -22.93 20.41 -15.58
C ALA A 151 -21.77 19.45 -15.29
N LEU A 152 -20.60 19.95 -14.91
CA LEU A 152 -19.45 19.13 -14.53
C LEU A 152 -19.65 18.39 -13.20
N LEU A 153 -20.44 18.94 -12.26
CA LEU A 153 -20.76 18.26 -11.00
C LEU A 153 -21.52 16.94 -11.24
N ASP A 154 -22.37 16.90 -12.27
CA ASP A 154 -23.13 15.71 -12.63
C ASP A 154 -22.39 14.79 -13.62
N ALA A 155 -21.51 15.36 -14.45
CA ALA A 155 -20.87 14.64 -15.56
C ALA A 155 -19.59 13.92 -15.13
N THR A 156 -18.86 14.43 -14.12
CA THR A 156 -17.56 13.89 -13.71
C THR A 156 -17.64 13.24 -12.33
N SER A 157 -16.89 12.18 -12.16
CA SER A 157 -16.78 11.45 -10.89
C SER A 157 -15.42 10.75 -10.82
N SER A 158 -15.12 10.05 -9.74
CA SER A 158 -13.90 9.25 -9.65
C SER A 158 -13.78 8.17 -10.76
N ALA A 159 -14.89 7.81 -11.41
CA ALA A 159 -14.91 6.93 -12.58
C ALA A 159 -14.17 7.50 -13.80
N SER A 160 -14.15 8.82 -13.97
CA SER A 160 -13.46 9.52 -15.08
C SER A 160 -11.92 9.41 -14.97
N TYR A 161 -11.40 9.15 -13.79
CA TYR A 161 -9.97 8.96 -13.55
C TYR A 161 -9.53 7.50 -13.65
N ARG A 162 -10.48 6.55 -13.56
CA ARG A 162 -10.26 5.12 -13.49
C ARG A 162 -10.11 4.51 -14.89
N ILE A 163 -9.08 4.94 -15.60
CA ILE A 163 -8.82 4.59 -17.00
C ILE A 163 -7.40 4.03 -17.13
N HIS A 164 -7.29 2.89 -17.79
CA HIS A 164 -6.00 2.25 -18.08
C HIS A 164 -5.07 3.19 -18.86
N PRO A 165 -3.78 3.34 -18.49
CA PRO A 165 -2.87 4.29 -19.12
C PRO A 165 -2.68 4.06 -20.63
N ASP A 166 -2.69 2.81 -21.10
CA ASP A 166 -2.50 2.46 -22.49
C ASP A 166 -3.77 2.56 -23.35
N LEU A 167 -4.89 2.98 -22.75
CA LEU A 167 -6.15 3.09 -23.51
C LEU A 167 -6.10 4.28 -24.46
N ASP A 168 -5.88 4.01 -25.74
CA ASP A 168 -5.93 4.96 -26.82
C ASP A 168 -7.12 4.63 -27.76
N ALA A 169 -8.32 4.67 -27.18
CA ALA A 169 -9.57 4.38 -27.87
C ALA A 169 -9.99 5.55 -28.79
N PRO A 170 -10.95 5.37 -29.70
CA PRO A 170 -11.45 6.44 -30.56
C PRO A 170 -11.95 7.66 -29.77
N LEU A 171 -12.54 7.43 -28.57
CA LEU A 171 -12.85 8.48 -27.61
C LEU A 171 -11.76 8.44 -26.50
N ARG A 172 -10.77 9.31 -26.65
CA ARG A 172 -9.65 9.42 -25.72
C ARG A 172 -10.07 10.00 -24.38
N PRO A 173 -9.45 9.57 -23.27
CA PRO A 173 -9.68 10.17 -21.97
C PRO A 173 -9.13 11.61 -21.90
N ASP A 174 -9.69 12.42 -21.00
CA ASP A 174 -9.25 13.80 -20.76
C ASP A 174 -7.84 13.86 -20.17
N LEU A 175 -7.44 12.82 -19.47
CA LEU A 175 -6.21 12.74 -18.70
C LEU A 175 -5.29 11.64 -19.24
N TYR A 176 -3.99 11.82 -19.02
CA TYR A 176 -2.99 10.80 -19.32
C TYR A 176 -2.08 10.56 -18.11
N SER A 177 -1.46 9.38 -18.05
CA SER A 177 -0.48 9.01 -17.02
C SER A 177 0.82 9.77 -17.23
N ALA A 178 1.22 10.57 -16.26
CA ALA A 178 2.40 11.44 -16.33
C ALA A 178 3.69 10.72 -15.91
N ALA A 179 4.80 11.04 -16.56
CA ALA A 179 6.13 10.59 -16.16
C ALA A 179 6.52 11.18 -14.79
N ILE A 180 7.17 10.39 -13.95
CA ILE A 180 7.64 10.82 -12.62
C ILE A 180 8.90 11.66 -12.78
N GLN A 181 8.74 12.94 -13.05
CA GLN A 181 9.81 13.92 -13.21
C GLN A 181 9.31 15.36 -12.96
N THR A 182 10.18 16.26 -12.56
CA THR A 182 9.86 17.65 -12.19
C THR A 182 9.19 18.47 -13.30
N LYS A 183 9.38 18.10 -14.57
CA LYS A 183 8.69 18.78 -15.70
C LYS A 183 7.23 18.37 -15.83
N SER A 184 6.91 17.13 -15.44
CA SER A 184 5.56 16.55 -15.61
C SER A 184 4.73 16.67 -14.35
N ILE A 185 5.32 16.41 -13.16
CA ILE A 185 4.67 16.57 -11.87
C ILE A 185 4.86 18.01 -11.40
N ARG A 186 3.80 18.81 -11.47
CA ARG A 186 3.82 20.27 -11.26
C ARG A 186 2.48 20.76 -10.71
N PRO A 187 2.34 22.01 -10.27
CA PRO A 187 1.04 22.57 -9.96
C PRO A 187 0.07 22.41 -11.13
N GLY A 188 -1.12 21.89 -10.84
CA GLY A 188 -2.11 21.51 -11.85
C GLY A 188 -2.13 20.01 -12.21
N THR A 189 -1.12 19.25 -11.85
CA THR A 189 -1.13 17.78 -11.93
C THR A 189 -2.12 17.21 -10.91
N ILE A 190 -2.79 16.13 -11.27
CA ILE A 190 -3.84 15.47 -10.49
C ILE A 190 -3.24 14.19 -9.89
N ILE A 191 -3.62 13.86 -8.65
CA ILE A 191 -3.36 12.58 -8.03
C ILE A 191 -4.70 11.84 -7.91
N TYR A 192 -4.77 10.62 -8.43
CA TYR A 192 -5.93 9.77 -8.28
C TYR A 192 -5.60 8.54 -7.41
N ASP A 193 -6.36 8.39 -6.32
CA ASP A 193 -6.38 7.19 -5.49
C ASP A 193 -7.56 6.31 -5.94
N PRO A 194 -7.35 5.05 -6.32
CA PRO A 194 -8.40 4.16 -6.83
C PRO A 194 -9.49 3.86 -5.80
N ASN A 195 -9.26 4.21 -4.54
CA ASN A 195 -10.28 4.20 -3.49
C ASN A 195 -11.28 5.39 -3.60
N GLY A 196 -11.37 6.01 -4.76
CA GLY A 196 -12.35 7.03 -5.09
C GLY A 196 -11.95 8.45 -4.68
N HIS A 197 -10.66 8.70 -4.40
CA HIS A 197 -10.18 10.01 -3.98
C HIS A 197 -9.33 10.69 -5.05
N VAL A 198 -9.53 12.00 -5.23
CA VAL A 198 -8.80 12.82 -6.21
C VAL A 198 -8.25 14.06 -5.51
N ALA A 199 -7.01 14.40 -5.78
CA ALA A 199 -6.35 15.57 -5.25
C ALA A 199 -5.63 16.36 -6.35
N GLN A 200 -5.44 17.66 -6.12
CA GLN A 200 -4.78 18.58 -7.04
C GLN A 200 -3.44 19.02 -6.48
N ILE A 201 -2.36 18.78 -7.20
CA ILE A 201 -1.01 19.23 -6.79
C ILE A 201 -0.91 20.74 -6.95
N PHE A 202 -0.40 21.40 -5.90
CA PHE A 202 -0.13 22.82 -5.92
C PHE A 202 1.36 23.17 -5.71
N ARG A 203 2.16 22.24 -5.16
CA ARG A 203 3.59 22.46 -4.95
C ARG A 203 4.37 21.15 -4.98
N VAL A 204 5.59 21.21 -5.51
CA VAL A 204 6.62 20.17 -5.37
C VAL A 204 7.81 20.82 -4.67
N GLU A 205 8.18 20.29 -3.52
CA GLU A 205 9.29 20.79 -2.71
C GLU A 205 10.64 20.41 -3.31
N SER A 206 11.70 21.13 -2.93
CA SER A 206 13.04 20.85 -3.43
C SER A 206 13.60 19.49 -3.00
N ASP A 207 13.06 18.91 -1.93
CA ASP A 207 13.38 17.58 -1.44
C ASP A 207 12.50 16.48 -2.06
N GLY A 208 11.68 16.83 -3.05
CA GLY A 208 10.83 15.94 -3.84
C GLY A 208 9.48 15.61 -3.21
N ARG A 209 9.15 16.14 -2.03
CA ARG A 209 7.82 15.98 -1.45
C ARG A 209 6.79 16.78 -2.25
N VAL A 210 5.60 16.21 -2.40
CA VAL A 210 4.51 16.78 -3.20
C VAL A 210 3.40 17.23 -2.28
N GLN A 211 3.01 18.50 -2.37
CA GLN A 211 1.87 19.05 -1.66
C GLN A 211 0.63 19.09 -2.56
N TYR A 212 -0.49 18.71 -1.99
CA TYR A 212 -1.77 18.72 -2.67
C TYR A 212 -2.86 19.42 -1.84
N PHE A 213 -3.95 19.77 -2.50
CA PHE A 213 -5.23 20.06 -1.87
C PHE A 213 -6.34 19.27 -2.56
N ASP A 214 -7.42 19.05 -1.85
CA ASP A 214 -8.59 18.31 -2.32
C ASP A 214 -9.88 18.89 -1.74
N ALA A 215 -10.98 18.67 -2.45
CA ALA A 215 -12.31 19.03 -1.98
C ALA A 215 -13.05 17.80 -1.46
N HIS A 216 -14.08 18.03 -0.67
CA HIS A 216 -14.93 16.98 -0.11
C HIS A 216 -16.40 17.24 -0.42
N PRO A 217 -17.29 16.23 -0.28
CA PRO A 217 -18.72 16.40 -0.60
C PRO A 217 -19.41 17.54 0.18
N ASP A 218 -18.85 17.95 1.32
CA ASP A 218 -19.29 19.12 2.09
C ASP A 218 -18.72 20.45 1.58
N ASN A 219 -18.02 20.45 0.45
CA ASN A 219 -17.30 21.56 -0.17
C ASN A 219 -16.09 22.09 0.64
N SER A 220 -15.68 21.42 1.70
CA SER A 220 -14.47 21.78 2.42
C SER A 220 -13.21 21.44 1.59
N ILE A 221 -12.13 22.19 1.84
CA ILE A 221 -10.81 21.97 1.23
C ILE A 221 -9.83 21.54 2.29
N THR A 222 -9.15 20.44 2.05
CA THR A 222 -7.98 20.00 2.85
C THR A 222 -6.69 20.09 2.07
N ARG A 223 -5.56 20.05 2.78
CA ARG A 223 -4.21 20.10 2.22
C ARG A 223 -3.36 19.05 2.90
N GLY A 224 -2.41 18.49 2.15
CA GLY A 224 -1.52 17.47 2.69
C GLY A 224 -0.32 17.19 1.80
N TYR A 225 0.50 16.25 2.24
CA TYR A 225 1.58 15.69 1.45
C TYR A 225 1.19 14.38 0.80
N TYR A 226 1.68 14.14 -0.41
CA TYR A 226 1.56 12.84 -1.07
C TYR A 226 2.36 11.78 -0.31
N ASP A 227 1.68 10.75 0.12
CA ASP A 227 2.22 9.66 0.94
C ASP A 227 1.42 8.36 0.73
N LEU A 228 1.56 7.40 1.65
CA LEU A 228 0.86 6.11 1.65
C LEU A 228 -0.68 6.22 1.67
N ARG A 229 -1.24 7.42 1.88
CA ARG A 229 -2.68 7.67 1.73
C ARG A 229 -3.16 7.62 0.28
N PHE A 230 -2.25 7.63 -0.69
CA PHE A 230 -2.52 7.42 -2.11
C PHE A 230 -1.89 6.11 -2.56
N ILE A 231 -2.69 5.07 -2.68
CA ILE A 231 -2.17 3.73 -2.96
C ILE A 231 -1.75 3.57 -4.42
N ARG A 232 -0.66 2.83 -4.64
CA ARG A 232 -0.31 2.30 -5.95
C ARG A 232 -1.25 1.12 -6.26
N ALA A 233 -1.80 1.05 -7.46
CA ALA A 233 -2.81 0.06 -7.84
C ALA A 233 -2.57 -0.48 -9.26
N PRO A 234 -3.27 -1.56 -9.66
CA PRO A 234 -3.19 -2.10 -11.02
C PRO A 234 -3.44 -1.04 -12.09
N PRO A 235 -2.81 -1.12 -13.28
CA PRO A 235 -2.96 -0.13 -14.34
C PRO A 235 -4.43 0.03 -14.79
N GLY A 236 -5.22 -1.05 -14.75
CA GLY A 236 -6.67 -0.98 -15.01
C GLY A 236 -7.42 0.01 -14.13
N GLU A 237 -6.99 0.17 -12.88
CA GLU A 237 -7.59 1.10 -11.93
C GLU A 237 -7.15 2.56 -12.13
N GLY A 238 -6.10 2.80 -12.90
CA GLY A 238 -5.69 4.13 -13.32
C GLY A 238 -5.15 5.04 -12.21
N ALA A 239 -4.65 4.50 -11.09
CA ALA A 239 -4.10 5.26 -9.95
C ALA A 239 -2.92 6.15 -10.33
N GLY A 240 -2.60 7.12 -9.46
CA GLY A 240 -1.37 7.90 -9.51
C GLY A 240 -1.49 9.25 -10.20
N PHE A 241 -0.37 9.75 -10.72
CA PHE A 241 -0.25 11.10 -11.29
C PHE A 241 -0.82 11.18 -12.71
N LYS A 242 -1.65 12.20 -12.93
CA LYS A 242 -2.28 12.45 -14.23
C LYS A 242 -2.17 13.91 -14.62
N ASN A 243 -1.96 14.16 -15.90
CA ASN A 243 -2.02 15.50 -16.50
C ASN A 243 -3.14 15.59 -17.52
N TRP A 244 -3.58 16.81 -17.80
CA TRP A 244 -4.55 17.10 -18.83
C TRP A 244 -3.96 16.79 -20.21
N ARG A 245 -4.71 16.03 -21.01
CA ARG A 245 -4.31 15.70 -22.38
C ARG A 245 -4.31 16.95 -23.24
N PRO A 246 -3.26 17.23 -24.03
CA PRO A 246 -3.25 18.32 -25.00
C PRO A 246 -4.44 18.20 -25.96
N LEU A 247 -5.10 19.31 -26.19
CA LEU A 247 -6.28 19.36 -27.04
C LEU A 247 -6.22 20.54 -28.02
N LYS A 248 -6.92 20.40 -29.16
CA LYS A 248 -6.97 21.41 -30.20
C LYS A 248 -8.36 21.48 -30.79
N LEU A 249 -8.91 22.71 -30.92
CA LEU A 249 -10.10 22.99 -31.70
C LEU A 249 -9.74 23.04 -33.20
N VAL A 250 -10.41 22.26 -34.01
CA VAL A 250 -10.21 22.19 -35.48
C VAL A 250 -11.49 22.46 -36.23
N ASP A 251 -11.43 22.71 -37.54
CA ASP A 251 -12.56 22.97 -38.41
C ASP A 251 -13.46 24.15 -37.99
N TYR A 252 -12.88 25.10 -37.26
CA TYR A 252 -13.60 26.31 -36.82
C TYR A 252 -13.57 27.45 -37.87
N ARG A 253 -14.47 28.42 -37.72
CA ARG A 253 -14.39 29.72 -38.41
C ARG A 253 -14.20 30.86 -37.42
N GLN A 254 -13.50 31.88 -37.83
CA GLN A 254 -13.31 33.06 -36.97
C GLN A 254 -14.54 33.98 -37.04
N GLY A 255 -15.07 34.33 -35.87
CA GLY A 255 -16.12 35.34 -35.71
C GLY A 255 -15.58 36.78 -35.85
N SER A 256 -16.48 37.72 -36.05
CA SER A 256 -16.11 39.15 -36.16
C SER A 256 -15.59 39.76 -34.87
N ASP A 257 -15.86 39.14 -33.73
CA ASP A 257 -15.41 39.51 -32.39
C ASP A 257 -14.11 38.78 -31.94
N GLY A 258 -13.51 38.03 -32.86
CA GLY A 258 -12.31 37.24 -32.61
C GLY A 258 -12.56 35.87 -31.97
N SER A 259 -13.84 35.51 -31.72
CA SER A 259 -14.19 34.16 -31.24
C SER A 259 -14.03 33.10 -32.35
N LEU A 260 -13.73 31.89 -31.96
CA LEU A 260 -13.65 30.69 -32.81
C LEU A 260 -15.01 29.99 -32.74
N LEU A 261 -15.70 29.90 -33.89
CA LEU A 261 -17.08 29.42 -33.96
C LEU A 261 -17.17 28.07 -34.66
N GLY A 262 -17.91 27.12 -34.08
CA GLY A 262 -18.08 25.77 -34.61
C GLY A 262 -16.80 24.93 -34.45
N GLY A 263 -16.66 23.91 -35.28
CA GLY A 263 -15.56 22.97 -35.18
C GLY A 263 -15.82 21.84 -34.20
N HIS A 264 -14.75 21.12 -33.88
CA HIS A 264 -14.71 20.05 -32.87
C HIS A 264 -13.35 20.00 -32.20
N ILE A 265 -13.24 19.31 -31.04
CA ILE A 265 -11.99 19.22 -30.30
C ILE A 265 -11.33 17.85 -30.54
N GLU A 266 -10.06 17.90 -30.95
CA GLU A 266 -9.21 16.74 -31.05
C GLU A 266 -8.28 16.67 -29.86
N LEU A 267 -8.11 15.46 -29.30
CA LEU A 267 -7.21 15.16 -28.18
C LEU A 267 -5.96 14.44 -28.70
N ALA A 268 -4.79 14.81 -28.21
CA ALA A 268 -3.51 14.17 -28.58
C ALA A 268 -3.51 12.68 -28.23
N ALA A 269 -2.93 11.82 -29.08
CA ALA A 269 -2.67 10.43 -28.77
C ALA A 269 -1.53 10.26 -27.73
N ASN A 270 -1.45 9.11 -27.06
CA ASN A 270 -0.35 8.85 -26.11
C ASN A 270 1.03 9.02 -26.76
N ALA A 271 1.18 8.57 -28.02
CA ALA A 271 2.43 8.70 -28.77
C ALA A 271 2.83 10.14 -29.13
N GLU A 272 1.91 11.08 -29.05
CA GLU A 272 2.14 12.52 -29.32
C GLU A 272 2.48 13.30 -28.05
N ILE A 273 2.38 12.68 -26.86
CA ILE A 273 2.61 13.30 -25.56
C ILE A 273 4.00 12.92 -25.05
N SER A 274 4.89 13.88 -25.01
CA SER A 274 6.33 13.66 -24.72
C SER A 274 6.61 13.20 -23.29
N ASP A 275 5.72 13.46 -22.35
CA ASP A 275 5.83 13.08 -20.93
C ASP A 275 4.76 12.06 -20.50
N PHE A 276 4.13 11.39 -21.46
CA PHE A 276 3.36 10.17 -21.18
C PHE A 276 4.30 9.07 -20.67
N SER A 277 3.90 8.41 -19.58
CA SER A 277 4.63 7.27 -19.02
C SER A 277 3.70 6.38 -18.22
N ASP A 278 3.98 5.09 -18.24
CA ASP A 278 3.32 4.07 -17.44
C ASP A 278 4.21 3.56 -16.28
N GLU A 279 5.38 4.21 -16.08
CA GLU A 279 6.37 3.79 -15.07
C GLU A 279 5.79 3.71 -13.65
N GLN A 280 4.81 4.55 -13.32
CA GLN A 280 4.17 4.51 -12.01
C GLN A 280 3.43 3.18 -11.72
N TYR A 281 3.05 2.43 -12.77
CA TYR A 281 2.43 1.11 -12.65
C TYR A 281 3.45 -0.02 -12.73
N PHE A 282 4.33 0.06 -13.72
CA PHE A 282 5.19 -1.05 -14.12
C PHE A 282 6.65 -0.92 -13.65
N GLY A 283 6.98 0.16 -12.96
CA GLY A 283 8.37 0.47 -12.62
C GLY A 283 9.16 1.01 -13.80
N ASN A 284 10.44 1.26 -13.59
CA ASN A 284 11.36 1.81 -14.60
C ASN A 284 12.36 0.79 -15.16
N GLY A 285 12.16 -0.50 -14.85
CA GLY A 285 12.94 -1.62 -15.36
C GLY A 285 12.28 -2.29 -16.59
N VAL A 286 12.39 -3.62 -16.65
CA VAL A 286 11.66 -4.40 -17.65
C VAL A 286 10.18 -4.40 -17.29
N ARG A 287 9.33 -3.94 -18.22
CA ARG A 287 7.88 -3.86 -18.00
C ARG A 287 7.29 -5.27 -17.85
N PRO A 288 6.68 -5.61 -16.70
CA PRO A 288 5.89 -6.83 -16.56
C PRO A 288 4.58 -6.76 -17.37
N ASN A 289 3.82 -7.84 -17.44
CA ASN A 289 2.45 -7.80 -17.96
C ASN A 289 1.49 -7.14 -16.93
N ASP A 290 0.27 -6.82 -17.36
CA ASP A 290 -0.71 -6.12 -16.53
C ASP A 290 -1.11 -6.92 -15.28
N ASP A 291 -1.15 -8.25 -15.35
CA ASP A 291 -1.50 -9.11 -14.22
C ASP A 291 -0.39 -9.12 -13.14
N ASN A 292 0.87 -8.95 -13.58
CA ASN A 292 2.05 -8.93 -12.72
C ASN A 292 2.63 -7.50 -12.55
N TRP A 293 1.80 -6.48 -12.70
CA TRP A 293 2.21 -5.07 -12.64
C TRP A 293 3.04 -4.72 -11.39
N SER A 294 2.76 -5.37 -10.26
CA SER A 294 3.45 -5.15 -8.98
C SER A 294 4.89 -5.64 -8.95
N ASP A 295 5.28 -6.54 -9.87
CA ASP A 295 6.65 -7.04 -10.00
C ASP A 295 7.59 -5.99 -10.60
N GLY A 296 7.03 -4.90 -11.12
CA GLY A 296 7.79 -3.78 -11.63
C GLY A 296 8.57 -3.06 -10.54
N GLY A 297 9.89 -3.14 -10.62
CA GLY A 297 10.79 -2.51 -9.66
C GLY A 297 11.12 -1.07 -10.02
N PHE A 298 11.47 -0.27 -9.00
CA PHE A 298 11.96 1.09 -9.15
C PHE A 298 13.45 1.15 -8.79
N ALA A 299 14.25 1.67 -9.69
CA ALA A 299 15.68 1.85 -9.46
C ALA A 299 16.13 3.24 -9.89
N LEU A 300 17.00 3.86 -9.09
CA LEU A 300 17.57 5.16 -9.38
C LEU A 300 19.05 5.17 -8.94
N ASN A 301 19.94 5.58 -9.81
CA ASN A 301 21.40 5.65 -9.56
C ASN A 301 22.01 4.30 -9.08
N GLY A 302 21.45 3.17 -9.46
CA GLY A 302 21.90 1.84 -9.06
C GLY A 302 21.30 1.33 -7.74
N GLU A 303 20.47 2.14 -7.08
CA GLU A 303 19.74 1.77 -5.88
C GLU A 303 18.32 1.33 -6.21
N LYS A 304 17.84 0.25 -5.55
CA LYS A 304 16.44 -0.16 -5.56
C LYS A 304 15.67 0.63 -4.52
N LEU A 305 14.59 1.25 -4.93
CA LEU A 305 13.73 2.07 -4.08
C LEU A 305 12.31 1.48 -4.05
N ASP A 306 11.57 1.75 -2.98
CA ASP A 306 10.13 1.60 -3.04
C ASP A 306 9.50 2.68 -3.94
N TYR A 307 8.23 2.56 -4.24
CA TYR A 307 7.56 3.48 -5.15
C TYR A 307 7.55 4.93 -4.65
N TYR A 308 7.29 5.16 -3.36
CA TYR A 308 7.17 6.52 -2.80
C TYR A 308 8.55 7.19 -2.67
N ASP A 309 9.56 6.44 -2.27
CA ASP A 309 10.96 6.90 -2.26
C ASP A 309 11.46 7.20 -3.68
N TYR A 310 11.08 6.38 -4.66
CA TYR A 310 11.39 6.63 -6.06
C TYR A 310 10.75 7.93 -6.56
N VAL A 311 9.45 8.14 -6.30
CA VAL A 311 8.77 9.39 -6.64
C VAL A 311 9.50 10.58 -6.03
N ARG A 312 9.77 10.52 -4.72
CA ARG A 312 10.48 11.59 -4.00
C ARG A 312 11.86 11.86 -4.60
N ALA A 313 12.67 10.83 -4.79
CA ALA A 313 14.01 10.96 -5.35
C ALA A 313 14.00 11.54 -6.78
N ARG A 314 13.07 11.10 -7.63
CA ARG A 314 12.91 11.60 -9.00
C ARG A 314 12.57 13.09 -9.01
N LEU A 315 11.72 13.52 -8.11
CA LEU A 315 11.30 14.92 -7.99
C LEU A 315 12.36 15.80 -7.27
N ALA A 316 13.24 15.20 -6.48
CA ALA A 316 14.39 15.86 -5.86
C ALA A 316 15.67 15.89 -6.75
N GLY A 317 15.53 15.70 -8.06
CA GLY A 317 16.68 15.71 -8.97
C GLY A 317 17.62 14.52 -8.82
N GLY A 318 17.09 13.37 -8.39
CA GLY A 318 17.81 12.10 -8.26
C GLY A 318 18.44 11.87 -6.87
N LYS A 319 18.05 12.63 -5.86
CA LYS A 319 18.54 12.49 -4.48
C LYS A 319 17.41 12.12 -3.54
N LEU A 320 17.54 10.99 -2.86
CA LEU A 320 16.64 10.63 -1.76
C LEU A 320 17.24 11.14 -0.45
N GLN A 321 16.60 12.12 0.17
CA GLN A 321 17.07 12.69 1.42
C GLN A 321 15.90 12.99 2.36
N PHE A 322 16.11 12.77 3.66
CA PHE A 322 15.12 12.95 4.72
C PHE A 322 15.69 13.89 5.81
N ASP A 323 14.91 14.88 6.19
CA ASP A 323 15.17 15.69 7.38
C ASP A 323 14.27 15.15 8.52
N PRO A 324 14.79 14.28 9.40
CA PRO A 324 13.96 13.54 10.37
C PRO A 324 13.26 14.45 11.38
N VAL A 325 13.91 15.54 11.79
CA VAL A 325 13.36 16.47 12.78
C VAL A 325 12.26 17.32 12.18
N LYS A 326 12.52 17.89 11.00
CA LYS A 326 11.55 18.68 10.25
C LYS A 326 10.33 17.84 9.86
N GLU A 327 10.55 16.67 9.26
CA GLU A 327 9.46 15.79 8.79
C GLU A 327 8.61 15.28 9.95
N THR A 328 9.21 14.94 11.11
CA THR A 328 8.44 14.54 12.29
C THR A 328 7.49 15.67 12.73
N GLY A 329 7.96 16.91 12.79
CA GLY A 329 7.12 18.06 13.15
C GLY A 329 6.00 18.30 12.13
N GLU A 330 6.31 18.32 10.84
CA GLU A 330 5.34 18.55 9.78
C GLU A 330 4.27 17.45 9.70
N MET A 331 4.63 16.20 9.95
CA MET A 331 3.66 15.09 10.00
C MET A 331 2.72 15.19 11.20
N VAL A 332 3.21 15.64 12.37
CA VAL A 332 2.35 15.91 13.54
C VAL A 332 1.38 17.05 13.25
N ASP A 333 1.84 18.13 12.62
CA ASP A 333 1.00 19.27 12.21
C ASP A 333 -0.05 18.82 11.17
N SER A 334 0.33 18.04 10.16
CA SER A 334 -0.59 17.47 9.17
C SER A 334 -1.66 16.59 9.81
N ASN A 335 -1.27 15.72 10.75
CA ASN A 335 -2.22 14.87 11.49
C ASN A 335 -3.19 15.70 12.35
N CYS A 336 -2.72 16.83 12.90
CA CYS A 336 -3.58 17.75 13.62
C CYS A 336 -4.63 18.40 12.70
N ASN A 337 -4.22 18.80 11.51
CA ASN A 337 -5.13 19.36 10.51
C ASN A 337 -6.19 18.33 10.08
N ASP A 338 -5.80 17.07 9.87
CA ASP A 338 -6.74 15.97 9.59
C ASP A 338 -7.72 15.73 10.75
N LEU A 339 -7.29 15.85 12.00
CA LEU A 339 -8.16 15.78 13.17
C LEU A 339 -9.17 16.94 13.24
N HIS A 340 -8.75 18.17 12.95
CA HIS A 340 -9.64 19.32 12.86
C HIS A 340 -10.65 19.18 11.73
N TYR A 341 -10.20 18.67 10.60
CA TYR A 341 -11.07 18.37 9.48
C TYR A 341 -12.14 17.31 9.84
N ARG A 342 -11.72 16.24 10.54
CA ARG A 342 -12.68 15.27 11.08
C ARG A 342 -13.70 15.91 12.02
N ALA A 343 -13.26 16.87 12.87
CA ALA A 343 -14.15 17.60 13.77
C ALA A 343 -15.26 18.31 13.00
N GLN A 344 -14.92 19.02 11.93
CA GLN A 344 -15.91 19.71 11.09
C GLN A 344 -16.95 18.73 10.48
N ALA A 345 -16.51 17.57 10.03
CA ALA A 345 -17.39 16.54 9.48
C ALA A 345 -18.34 15.96 10.56
N VAL A 346 -17.84 15.75 11.78
CA VAL A 346 -18.67 15.31 12.90
C VAL A 346 -19.68 16.40 13.30
N ASP A 347 -19.26 17.66 13.39
CA ASP A 347 -20.13 18.78 13.71
C ASP A 347 -21.22 19.00 12.66
N LEU A 348 -20.92 18.75 11.38
CA LEU A 348 -21.91 18.80 10.30
C LEU A 348 -23.01 17.73 10.50
N ALA A 349 -22.63 16.51 10.85
CA ALA A 349 -23.56 15.41 11.11
C ALA A 349 -24.45 15.69 12.33
N VAL A 350 -23.86 16.21 13.41
CA VAL A 350 -24.59 16.63 14.64
C VAL A 350 -25.55 17.76 14.34
N SER A 351 -25.11 18.78 13.59
CA SER A 351 -25.94 19.91 13.18
C SER A 351 -27.13 19.49 12.32
N ALA A 352 -26.99 18.44 11.53
CA ALA A 352 -28.04 17.83 10.73
C ALA A 352 -28.96 16.90 11.56
N GLY A 353 -28.64 16.67 12.86
CA GLY A 353 -29.43 15.86 13.76
C GLY A 353 -29.45 14.39 13.41
N ILE A 354 -28.40 13.86 12.72
CA ILE A 354 -28.35 12.48 12.24
C ILE A 354 -28.34 11.50 13.41
N GLU A 355 -27.65 11.83 14.51
CA GLU A 355 -27.61 11.02 15.72
C GLU A 355 -28.98 10.79 16.38
N ASN A 356 -30.02 11.61 16.04
CA ASN A 356 -31.37 11.45 16.54
C ASN A 356 -32.25 10.55 15.65
N ARG A 357 -31.72 10.10 14.50
CA ARG A 357 -32.42 9.18 13.60
C ARG A 357 -32.19 7.73 14.05
N SER A 358 -33.08 6.85 13.56
CA SER A 358 -32.92 5.41 13.80
C SER A 358 -31.72 4.87 13.02
N GLU A 359 -31.01 3.93 13.62
CA GLU A 359 -29.94 3.18 12.99
C GLU A 359 -30.48 2.42 11.75
N PRO A 360 -29.81 2.47 10.58
CA PRO A 360 -30.16 1.65 9.43
C PRO A 360 -30.03 0.14 9.73
N GLU A 361 -30.74 -0.69 8.98
CA GLU A 361 -30.68 -2.16 9.14
C GLU A 361 -29.33 -2.75 8.70
N ARG A 362 -28.61 -2.02 7.84
CA ARG A 362 -27.30 -2.43 7.27
C ARG A 362 -26.36 -1.24 7.13
N LEU A 363 -25.06 -1.50 7.24
CA LEU A 363 -24.02 -0.56 6.88
C LEU A 363 -24.02 -0.29 5.35
N PRO A 364 -23.43 0.81 4.88
CA PRO A 364 -23.31 1.13 3.45
C PRO A 364 -22.51 0.06 2.70
N ARG A 365 -22.53 0.10 1.35
CA ARG A 365 -21.88 -0.94 0.52
C ARG A 365 -20.38 -1.05 0.73
N ASN A 366 -19.73 0.06 0.98
CA ASN A 366 -18.28 0.12 1.16
C ASN A 366 -17.89 1.17 2.21
N ILE A 367 -16.60 1.24 2.52
CA ILE A 367 -16.03 2.16 3.51
C ILE A 367 -16.24 3.65 3.17
N TYR A 368 -16.56 3.98 1.93
CA TYR A 368 -16.73 5.38 1.49
C TYR A 368 -18.16 5.90 1.69
N GLY A 369 -19.10 5.03 2.02
CA GLY A 369 -20.50 5.38 2.17
C GLY A 369 -21.01 6.07 0.90
N THR A 370 -21.54 5.33 -0.05
CA THR A 370 -21.90 5.87 -1.36
C THR A 370 -23.40 6.14 -1.50
N GLU A 371 -24.16 6.15 -0.41
CA GLU A 371 -25.62 6.27 -0.43
C GLU A 371 -26.12 7.08 0.76
N GLY A 372 -26.89 8.14 0.49
CA GLY A 372 -27.67 8.87 1.50
C GLY A 372 -26.83 9.53 2.59
N ASP A 373 -27.28 9.42 3.83
CA ASP A 373 -26.62 10.03 4.99
C ASP A 373 -25.17 9.56 5.17
N TRP A 374 -24.84 8.34 4.74
CA TRP A 374 -23.50 7.77 4.84
C TRP A 374 -22.49 8.46 3.94
N GLU A 375 -22.89 8.92 2.75
CA GLU A 375 -22.00 9.62 1.83
C GLU A 375 -21.60 11.00 2.36
N ILE A 376 -22.55 11.71 2.98
CA ILE A 376 -22.37 13.10 3.42
C ILE A 376 -21.81 13.20 4.85
N TYR A 377 -22.31 12.38 5.79
CA TYR A 377 -22.12 12.56 7.22
C TYR A 377 -21.25 11.51 7.89
N SER A 378 -20.93 10.40 7.23
CA SER A 378 -20.04 9.38 7.79
C SER A 378 -18.57 9.73 7.58
N THR A 379 -17.70 9.10 8.39
CA THR A 379 -16.26 9.37 8.33
C THR A 379 -15.39 8.14 8.07
N PRO A 380 -15.86 7.01 7.51
CA PRO A 380 -15.04 5.79 7.48
C PRO A 380 -13.78 5.96 6.62
N SER A 381 -13.90 6.62 5.47
CA SER A 381 -12.75 6.92 4.60
C SER A 381 -11.78 7.92 5.26
N ARG A 382 -12.32 9.01 5.83
CA ARG A 382 -11.54 10.01 6.56
C ARG A 382 -10.80 9.39 7.74
N ASP A 383 -11.48 8.56 8.53
CA ASP A 383 -10.89 7.88 9.69
C ASP A 383 -9.81 6.89 9.26
N ALA A 384 -9.99 6.17 8.15
CA ALA A 384 -8.96 5.28 7.62
C ALA A 384 -7.71 6.05 7.16
N ARG A 385 -7.88 7.17 6.46
CA ARG A 385 -6.75 8.05 6.04
C ARG A 385 -6.04 8.65 7.24
N LEU A 386 -6.77 9.17 8.22
CA LEU A 386 -6.23 9.70 9.48
C LEU A 386 -5.40 8.64 10.21
N LYS A 387 -5.93 7.43 10.37
CA LYS A 387 -5.23 6.30 11.01
C LYS A 387 -3.97 5.88 10.25
N THR A 388 -4.02 5.89 8.91
CA THR A 388 -2.84 5.64 8.05
C THR A 388 -1.76 6.70 8.30
N ALA A 389 -2.13 7.97 8.41
CA ALA A 389 -1.17 9.06 8.66
C ALA A 389 -0.47 8.92 10.03
N PHE A 390 -1.20 8.54 11.08
CA PHE A 390 -0.60 8.25 12.39
C PHE A 390 0.33 7.04 12.35
N LYS A 391 -0.05 5.98 11.63
CA LYS A 391 0.82 4.82 11.42
C LYS A 391 2.08 5.20 10.65
N GLU A 392 1.96 5.99 9.59
CA GLU A 392 3.11 6.43 8.79
C GLU A 392 4.09 7.27 9.61
N LEU A 393 3.60 8.17 10.46
CA LEU A 393 4.44 8.91 11.40
C LEU A 393 5.23 7.96 12.32
N ARG A 394 4.57 6.89 12.83
CA ARG A 394 5.22 5.89 13.66
C ARG A 394 6.29 5.11 12.89
N ASP A 395 5.98 4.68 11.67
CA ASP A 395 6.89 3.91 10.83
C ASP A 395 8.09 4.76 10.36
N LYS A 396 7.86 6.02 9.99
CA LYS A 396 8.94 6.95 9.63
C LYS A 396 9.84 7.29 10.81
N ALA A 397 9.27 7.49 12.00
CA ALA A 397 10.07 7.67 13.21
C ALA A 397 11.02 6.48 13.45
N GLN A 398 10.53 5.27 13.29
CA GLN A 398 11.35 4.07 13.37
C GLN A 398 12.42 4.04 12.28
N ARG A 399 12.05 4.28 11.02
CA ARG A 399 12.97 4.31 9.89
C ARG A 399 14.11 5.30 10.09
N PHE A 400 13.82 6.50 10.56
CA PHE A 400 14.84 7.54 10.81
C PHE A 400 15.82 7.12 11.91
N VAL A 401 15.33 6.52 13.00
CA VAL A 401 16.18 5.96 14.05
C VAL A 401 17.09 4.86 13.50
N GLU A 402 16.54 3.91 12.73
CA GLU A 402 17.30 2.83 12.10
C GLU A 402 18.36 3.35 11.11
N MET A 403 18.04 4.38 10.32
CA MET A 403 19.00 5.03 9.41
C MET A 403 20.14 5.69 10.21
N TYR A 404 19.81 6.37 11.29
CA TYR A 404 20.81 6.99 12.18
C TYR A 404 21.71 5.95 12.83
N GLU A 405 21.18 4.84 13.34
CA GLU A 405 21.96 3.73 13.91
C GLU A 405 22.92 3.10 12.91
N ARG A 406 22.49 2.96 11.64
CA ARG A 406 23.32 2.42 10.53
C ARG A 406 24.31 3.42 9.95
N ALA A 407 24.34 4.66 10.46
CA ALA A 407 25.18 5.74 9.94
C ALA A 407 24.91 6.08 8.45
N ASP A 408 23.64 6.06 8.04
CA ASP A 408 23.21 6.41 6.69
C ASP A 408 23.19 7.93 6.46
N ASP A 409 24.38 8.53 6.39
CA ASP A 409 24.52 9.97 6.16
C ASP A 409 24.25 10.38 4.70
N THR A 410 24.01 9.41 3.81
CA THR A 410 23.64 9.68 2.41
C THR A 410 22.19 10.10 2.30
N HIS A 411 21.29 9.41 3.03
CA HIS A 411 19.86 9.65 2.98
C HIS A 411 19.36 10.49 4.14
N LEU A 412 20.04 10.47 5.30
CA LEU A 412 19.58 11.18 6.50
C LEU A 412 20.29 12.54 6.64
N LEU A 413 19.55 13.63 6.49
CA LEU A 413 20.04 15.00 6.68
C LEU A 413 19.97 15.38 8.17
N TYR A 414 20.90 14.82 8.95
CA TYR A 414 20.98 15.13 10.38
C TYR A 414 22.43 15.21 10.84
N SER A 415 22.81 16.35 11.41
CA SER A 415 24.18 16.60 11.91
C SER A 415 24.26 16.70 13.43
N GLY A 416 23.14 16.54 14.14
CA GLY A 416 23.08 16.58 15.60
C GLY A 416 23.61 15.28 16.25
N SER A 417 23.70 15.31 17.57
CA SER A 417 24.20 14.18 18.36
C SER A 417 23.09 13.39 19.09
N ASP A 418 21.88 13.90 19.16
CA ASP A 418 20.71 13.29 19.81
C ASP A 418 19.48 13.34 18.90
N LEU A 419 19.49 12.52 17.86
CA LEU A 419 18.37 12.46 16.91
C LEU A 419 17.03 12.22 17.58
N VAL A 420 16.98 11.26 18.51
CA VAL A 420 15.75 10.86 19.18
C VAL A 420 15.21 12.00 20.03
N GLY A 421 16.10 12.72 20.75
CA GLY A 421 15.74 13.89 21.53
C GLY A 421 15.18 15.02 20.65
N ASP A 422 15.87 15.34 19.56
CA ASP A 422 15.48 16.41 18.63
C ASP A 422 14.14 16.09 17.92
N MET A 423 13.91 14.82 17.55
CA MET A 423 12.63 14.37 16.99
C MET A 423 11.50 14.46 18.03
N LEU A 424 11.76 14.05 19.30
CA LEU A 424 10.78 14.17 20.37
C LEU A 424 10.42 15.63 20.63
N ASP A 425 11.41 16.52 20.65
CA ASP A 425 11.18 17.95 20.86
C ASP A 425 10.36 18.55 19.71
N ALA A 426 10.60 18.13 18.47
CA ALA A 426 9.79 18.53 17.32
C ALA A 426 8.35 18.01 17.43
N TYR A 427 8.21 16.72 17.78
CA TYR A 427 6.90 16.08 17.99
C TYR A 427 6.10 16.81 19.09
N ASP A 428 6.69 16.96 20.28
CA ASP A 428 6.02 17.56 21.45
C ASP A 428 5.67 19.03 21.23
N ARG A 429 6.49 19.75 20.46
CA ARG A 429 6.23 21.15 20.10
C ARG A 429 4.99 21.28 19.21
N GLU A 430 4.85 20.45 18.19
CA GLU A 430 3.70 20.53 17.27
C GLU A 430 2.45 19.89 17.91
N ALA A 431 2.57 18.75 18.57
CA ALA A 431 1.49 18.11 19.30
C ALA A 431 0.91 19.02 20.41
N GLY A 432 1.76 19.85 21.06
CA GLY A 432 1.36 20.81 22.08
C GLY A 432 0.50 21.98 21.56
N LYS A 433 0.53 22.24 20.25
CA LYS A 433 -0.34 23.25 19.59
C LYS A 433 -1.71 22.69 19.22
N CYS A 434 -1.87 21.38 19.20
CA CYS A 434 -3.05 20.68 18.74
C CYS A 434 -4.02 20.41 19.90
N ALA A 435 -5.18 21.02 19.87
CA ALA A 435 -6.27 20.76 20.79
C ALA A 435 -7.61 20.80 20.06
N LEU A 436 -8.42 19.79 20.32
CA LEU A 436 -9.76 19.64 19.74
C LEU A 436 -10.79 19.77 20.84
N THR A 437 -11.85 20.53 20.62
CA THR A 437 -12.94 20.64 21.59
C THR A 437 -14.25 20.27 20.92
N TYR A 438 -14.98 19.32 21.49
CA TYR A 438 -16.34 19.02 21.11
C TYR A 438 -17.31 19.21 22.27
N LEU A 439 -18.58 19.42 21.98
CA LEU A 439 -19.63 19.52 22.99
C LEU A 439 -20.31 18.15 23.13
N ARG A 440 -20.32 17.62 24.35
CA ARG A 440 -21.12 16.42 24.71
C ARG A 440 -22.59 16.64 24.40
N SER A 441 -23.36 15.56 24.28
CA SER A 441 -24.83 15.59 24.05
C SER A 441 -25.60 16.42 25.08
N ASN A 442 -25.01 16.72 26.23
CA ASN A 442 -25.55 17.62 27.26
C ASN A 442 -25.01 19.07 27.21
N GLY A 443 -24.18 19.39 26.19
CA GLY A 443 -23.58 20.70 25.97
C GLY A 443 -22.31 20.98 26.78
N VAL A 444 -21.80 20.03 27.56
CA VAL A 444 -20.53 20.17 28.29
C VAL A 444 -19.33 20.00 27.35
N PRO A 445 -18.37 20.97 27.32
CA PRO A 445 -17.22 20.85 26.45
C PRO A 445 -16.22 19.78 26.95
N VAL A 446 -15.65 19.03 26.00
CA VAL A 446 -14.52 18.12 26.22
C VAL A 446 -13.41 18.55 25.29
N THR A 447 -12.20 18.74 25.84
CA THR A 447 -11.02 19.07 25.04
C THR A 447 -10.06 17.91 25.03
N LEU A 448 -9.70 17.44 23.84
CA LEU A 448 -8.73 16.39 23.58
C LEU A 448 -7.41 17.03 23.13
N SER A 449 -6.31 16.68 23.80
CA SER A 449 -4.97 16.94 23.25
C SER A 449 -4.70 16.00 22.08
N TYR A 450 -3.67 16.29 21.30
CA TYR A 450 -3.21 15.41 20.21
C TYR A 450 -3.01 13.95 20.68
N GLU A 451 -2.33 13.75 21.80
CA GLU A 451 -2.10 12.43 22.38
C GLU A 451 -3.38 11.74 22.86
N GLU A 452 -4.31 12.49 23.42
CA GLU A 452 -5.60 11.91 23.80
C GLU A 452 -6.41 11.50 22.57
N ALA A 453 -6.42 12.32 21.51
CA ALA A 453 -7.03 11.96 20.24
C ALA A 453 -6.37 10.72 19.61
N ARG A 454 -5.02 10.64 19.65
CA ARG A 454 -4.28 9.46 19.18
C ARG A 454 -4.67 8.19 19.95
N LYS A 455 -4.75 8.25 21.28
CA LYS A 455 -5.16 7.09 22.09
C LYS A 455 -6.57 6.61 21.79
N ARG A 456 -7.47 7.54 21.43
CA ARG A 456 -8.87 7.25 21.08
C ARG A 456 -9.05 6.89 19.59
N LEU A 457 -8.03 6.96 18.77
CA LEU A 457 -8.07 6.91 17.31
C LEU A 457 -8.88 5.71 16.76
N PHE A 458 -8.70 4.54 17.36
CA PHE A 458 -9.42 3.30 16.98
C PHE A 458 -10.75 3.11 17.73
N LEU A 459 -11.09 4.01 18.62
CA LEU A 459 -12.40 4.11 19.27
C LEU A 459 -13.30 5.13 18.58
N PHE A 460 -12.77 6.03 17.75
CA PHE A 460 -13.56 6.97 16.96
C PHE A 460 -14.59 6.23 16.12
N SER A 461 -15.88 6.54 16.33
CA SER A 461 -16.91 6.00 15.45
C SER A 461 -16.97 6.76 14.13
N PHE A 462 -16.99 6.03 13.03
CA PHE A 462 -17.27 6.57 11.70
C PHE A 462 -18.77 6.73 11.43
N ASP A 463 -19.61 6.08 12.22
CA ASP A 463 -21.05 6.00 12.08
C ASP A 463 -21.74 7.31 12.48
N PRO A 464 -22.44 7.99 11.55
CA PRO A 464 -23.06 9.28 11.82
C PRO A 464 -24.29 9.20 12.74
N TYR A 465 -24.88 8.01 12.92
CA TYR A 465 -26.06 7.82 13.76
C TYR A 465 -25.74 7.70 15.24
N GLN A 466 -24.47 7.56 15.61
CA GLN A 466 -24.04 7.43 17.01
C GLN A 466 -23.83 8.79 17.68
N CYS A 467 -23.98 8.82 19.00
CA CYS A 467 -23.79 10.02 19.80
C CYS A 467 -22.38 10.60 19.64
N ILE A 468 -22.24 11.90 19.85
CA ILE A 468 -20.99 12.62 19.68
C ILE A 468 -19.87 12.08 20.56
N GLU A 469 -20.16 11.60 21.76
CA GLU A 469 -19.18 11.01 22.67
C GLU A 469 -18.53 9.77 22.02
N ARG A 470 -19.31 8.89 21.37
CA ARG A 470 -18.77 7.73 20.63
C ARG A 470 -18.09 8.12 19.34
N ARG A 471 -18.58 9.17 18.67
CA ARG A 471 -17.89 9.71 17.50
C ARG A 471 -16.46 10.16 17.87
N TRP A 472 -16.23 10.60 19.12
CA TRP A 472 -14.91 10.96 19.65
C TRP A 472 -14.28 9.88 20.54
N GLY A 473 -14.77 8.65 20.48
CA GLY A 473 -14.16 7.49 21.11
C GLY A 473 -14.11 7.56 22.62
N ALA A 474 -15.09 8.22 23.24
CA ALA A 474 -15.21 8.25 24.70
C ALA A 474 -15.31 6.82 25.27
N SER A 475 -14.56 6.55 26.31
CA SER A 475 -14.56 5.30 27.07
C SER A 475 -14.83 5.50 28.55
N ASP A 476 -14.69 6.72 29.04
CA ASP A 476 -14.98 7.08 30.42
C ASP A 476 -16.49 7.10 30.68
N ALA A 477 -16.90 6.53 31.82
CA ALA A 477 -18.30 6.39 32.16
C ALA A 477 -19.01 7.76 32.41
N ASP A 478 -18.30 8.74 32.97
CA ASP A 478 -18.83 10.08 33.16
C ASP A 478 -19.04 10.77 31.80
N GLU A 479 -18.05 10.67 30.90
CA GLU A 479 -18.14 11.23 29.56
C GLU A 479 -19.29 10.60 28.76
N LEU A 480 -19.47 9.27 28.83
CA LEU A 480 -20.56 8.55 28.18
C LEU A 480 -21.93 8.75 28.84
N SER A 481 -22.00 9.29 30.05
CA SER A 481 -23.28 9.48 30.77
C SER A 481 -24.28 10.42 30.07
N SER A 482 -23.79 11.26 29.14
CA SER A 482 -24.61 12.16 28.32
C SER A 482 -25.01 11.57 26.97
N CYS A 483 -24.36 10.48 26.51
CA CYS A 483 -24.69 9.79 25.27
C CYS A 483 -26.13 9.27 25.30
N ARG A 484 -26.91 9.57 24.26
CA ARG A 484 -28.33 9.22 24.15
C ARG A 484 -28.60 7.98 23.29
N ASP A 485 -27.54 7.26 22.89
CA ASP A 485 -27.69 6.05 22.09
C ASP A 485 -28.48 4.97 22.85
N ASP A 486 -29.43 4.39 22.17
CA ASP A 486 -30.17 3.25 22.66
C ASP A 486 -29.36 1.95 22.62
N ASN A 487 -29.97 0.85 23.02
CA ASN A 487 -29.30 -0.46 23.04
C ASN A 487 -28.90 -0.94 21.65
N LEU A 488 -29.64 -0.56 20.60
CA LEU A 488 -29.34 -0.95 19.22
C LEU A 488 -28.11 -0.22 18.70
N LYS A 489 -28.04 1.09 18.84
CA LYS A 489 -26.86 1.90 18.49
C LYS A 489 -25.62 1.48 19.28
N SER A 490 -25.82 1.17 20.57
CA SER A 490 -24.75 0.63 21.42
C SER A 490 -24.23 -0.73 20.93
N ALA A 491 -25.12 -1.57 20.43
CA ALA A 491 -24.73 -2.87 19.86
C ALA A 491 -24.00 -2.73 18.52
N TRP A 492 -24.39 -1.77 17.67
CA TRP A 492 -23.67 -1.43 16.44
C TRP A 492 -22.27 -0.94 16.75
N TYR A 493 -22.13 0.05 17.65
CA TYR A 493 -20.80 0.53 18.05
C TYR A 493 -19.87 -0.59 18.50
N GLY A 494 -20.37 -1.54 19.31
CA GLY A 494 -19.57 -2.69 19.71
C GLY A 494 -19.17 -3.60 18.54
N ALA A 495 -20.11 -3.89 17.64
CA ALA A 495 -19.89 -4.77 16.51
C ALA A 495 -18.92 -4.20 15.45
N GLU A 496 -18.87 -2.90 15.32
CA GLU A 496 -18.01 -2.19 14.36
C GLU A 496 -16.53 -2.09 14.78
N GLN A 497 -16.13 -2.57 15.96
CA GLN A 497 -14.77 -2.37 16.47
C GLN A 497 -13.71 -2.89 15.49
N ASN A 498 -13.93 -4.03 14.86
CA ASN A 498 -12.97 -4.59 13.89
C ASN A 498 -12.87 -3.73 12.62
N LEU A 499 -13.96 -3.12 12.18
CA LEU A 499 -13.94 -2.16 11.07
C LEU A 499 -13.20 -0.88 11.49
N ARG A 500 -13.37 -0.41 12.73
CA ARG A 500 -12.63 0.74 13.25
C ARG A 500 -11.13 0.48 13.38
N ASN A 501 -10.72 -0.75 13.65
CA ASN A 501 -9.32 -1.15 13.72
C ASN A 501 -8.64 -1.22 12.34
N GLN A 502 -9.43 -1.37 11.27
CA GLN A 502 -8.89 -1.49 9.92
C GLN A 502 -8.45 -0.14 9.38
N ILE A 503 -7.25 -0.08 8.80
CA ILE A 503 -6.74 1.07 8.08
C ILE A 503 -6.52 0.79 6.59
N ASP A 504 -6.41 -0.49 6.21
CA ASP A 504 -6.30 -0.88 4.81
C ASP A 504 -7.60 -0.55 4.06
N ARG A 505 -7.48 0.37 3.15
CA ARG A 505 -8.56 0.87 2.31
C ARG A 505 -8.56 0.11 1.01
N THR A 506 -8.81 -1.19 1.07
CA THR A 506 -9.16 -1.88 -0.14
C THR A 506 -10.62 -1.56 -0.43
N TYR A 507 -10.84 -0.97 -1.54
CA TYR A 507 -12.04 -0.68 -2.24
C TYR A 507 -13.00 -1.91 -2.34
N ASP A 508 -12.46 -3.12 -2.36
CA ASP A 508 -13.19 -4.38 -2.28
C ASP A 508 -13.76 -4.68 -0.88
N ALA A 509 -13.40 -3.90 0.15
CA ALA A 509 -13.93 -4.08 1.50
C ALA A 509 -15.42 -3.74 1.52
N GLN A 510 -16.25 -4.75 1.37
CA GLN A 510 -17.69 -4.63 1.52
C GLN A 510 -18.03 -4.30 2.96
N MET A 511 -18.83 -3.27 3.19
CA MET A 511 -19.37 -2.90 4.50
C MET A 511 -20.85 -3.22 4.65
N ASN A 512 -21.53 -3.70 3.64
CA ASN A 512 -22.97 -3.99 3.65
C ASN A 512 -23.33 -5.17 4.56
N PHE A 513 -23.09 -4.99 5.85
CA PHE A 513 -23.42 -5.98 6.88
C PHE A 513 -24.62 -5.50 7.71
N SER A 514 -25.53 -6.42 8.05
CA SER A 514 -26.46 -6.25 9.15
C SER A 514 -25.74 -6.47 10.49
N LEU A 515 -26.34 -5.99 11.58
CA LEU A 515 -25.77 -6.17 12.91
C LEU A 515 -25.51 -7.64 13.30
N PRO A 516 -26.42 -8.61 13.01
CA PRO A 516 -26.11 -10.02 13.24
C PRO A 516 -24.92 -10.53 12.43
N GLU A 517 -24.87 -10.18 11.13
CA GLU A 517 -23.76 -10.59 10.25
C GLU A 517 -22.43 -10.02 10.71
N LEU A 518 -22.40 -8.76 11.19
CA LEU A 518 -21.18 -8.12 11.65
C LEU A 518 -20.62 -8.73 12.95
N LYS A 519 -21.48 -9.30 13.78
CA LYS A 519 -21.08 -9.99 15.02
C LYS A 519 -20.45 -11.36 14.78
N GLU A 520 -20.69 -11.96 13.63
CA GLU A 520 -20.08 -13.23 13.25
C GLU A 520 -18.71 -12.98 12.61
N PRO A 521 -17.66 -13.75 12.97
CA PRO A 521 -16.38 -13.62 12.31
C PRO A 521 -16.48 -13.96 10.82
N GLY A 522 -15.67 -13.32 9.98
CA GLY A 522 -15.66 -13.60 8.55
C GLY A 522 -14.86 -12.56 7.75
N PRO A 523 -14.60 -12.82 6.47
CA PRO A 523 -13.82 -11.94 5.63
C PRO A 523 -14.49 -10.57 5.45
N GLY A 524 -13.69 -9.53 5.30
CA GLY A 524 -14.14 -8.16 5.04
C GLY A 524 -14.72 -7.41 6.24
N LYS A 525 -14.74 -8.01 7.44
CA LYS A 525 -15.32 -7.41 8.65
C LYS A 525 -14.28 -6.68 9.53
N GLY A 526 -13.17 -6.28 8.94
CA GLY A 526 -12.11 -5.55 9.63
C GLY A 526 -11.07 -6.45 10.30
N VAL A 527 -10.26 -5.87 11.17
CA VAL A 527 -9.15 -6.53 11.87
C VAL A 527 -9.34 -6.48 13.38
N MET A 528 -8.89 -7.53 14.08
CA MET A 528 -9.11 -7.62 15.53
C MET A 528 -8.25 -6.64 16.34
N SER A 529 -7.04 -6.38 15.87
CA SER A 529 -6.10 -5.48 16.54
C SER A 529 -5.74 -4.32 15.63
N PRO A 530 -5.72 -3.09 16.15
CA PRO A 530 -5.27 -1.95 15.39
C PRO A 530 -3.75 -2.02 15.16
N PRO A 531 -3.24 -1.42 14.08
CA PRO A 531 -1.81 -1.24 13.89
C PRO A 531 -1.22 -0.29 14.94
N GLU A 532 0.09 -0.39 15.12
CA GLU A 532 0.83 0.51 16.03
C GLU A 532 0.86 1.94 15.47
N THR A 533 0.53 2.92 16.31
CA THR A 533 0.50 4.35 15.94
C THR A 533 1.20 5.24 16.95
N ASP A 534 1.83 4.66 17.99
CA ASP A 534 2.49 5.42 19.06
C ASP A 534 3.93 5.82 18.69
N ALA A 535 4.07 6.82 17.82
CA ALA A 535 5.37 7.37 17.46
C ALA A 535 6.10 7.97 18.67
N ARG A 536 5.36 8.71 19.54
CA ARG A 536 5.96 9.30 20.73
C ARG A 536 6.45 8.25 21.71
N GLY A 537 5.64 7.25 22.03
CA GLY A 537 6.04 6.14 22.91
C GLY A 537 7.25 5.38 22.38
N TYR A 538 7.29 5.16 21.05
CA TYR A 538 8.45 4.58 20.40
C TYR A 538 9.71 5.44 20.61
N LEU A 539 9.69 6.72 20.27
CA LEU A 539 10.84 7.62 20.45
C LEU A 539 11.29 7.68 21.92
N VAL A 540 10.34 7.75 22.87
CA VAL A 540 10.65 7.68 24.30
C VAL A 540 11.36 6.39 24.67
N SER A 541 10.94 5.25 24.12
CA SER A 541 11.56 3.95 24.38
C SER A 541 12.99 3.84 23.80
N MET A 542 13.26 4.57 22.71
CA MET A 542 14.58 4.63 22.09
C MET A 542 15.53 5.62 22.74
N ARG A 543 15.03 6.51 23.60
CA ARG A 543 15.83 7.52 24.30
C ARG A 543 16.83 6.87 25.25
N GLY A 544 18.13 7.04 24.98
CA GLY A 544 19.23 6.45 25.74
C GLY A 544 19.66 5.04 25.31
N SER A 545 18.92 4.38 24.40
CA SER A 545 19.37 3.12 23.76
C SER A 545 20.19 3.40 22.49
N VAL A 546 19.90 4.50 21.80
CA VAL A 546 20.69 4.98 20.66
C VAL A 546 21.95 5.65 21.19
N VAL A 547 23.11 5.02 20.95
CA VAL A 547 24.42 5.56 21.38
C VAL A 547 24.66 6.88 20.67
N ALA A 548 24.84 7.97 21.43
CA ALA A 548 25.21 9.26 20.88
C ALA A 548 26.48 9.11 20.01
N ARG A 549 26.39 9.46 18.72
CA ARG A 549 27.57 9.48 17.86
C ARG A 549 28.56 10.48 18.40
N GLN A 550 29.74 10.02 18.80
CA GLN A 550 30.85 10.94 19.03
C GLN A 550 31.19 11.59 17.69
N VAL A 551 30.98 12.88 17.58
CA VAL A 551 31.46 13.68 16.46
C VAL A 551 32.99 13.66 16.52
N VAL A 552 33.59 12.71 15.82
CA VAL A 552 35.03 12.69 15.60
C VAL A 552 35.31 13.77 14.56
N ALA A 553 35.82 14.90 15.00
CA ALA A 553 36.32 15.92 14.08
C ALA A 553 37.34 15.27 13.10
N PRO A 554 37.27 15.58 11.80
CA PRO A 554 38.15 14.93 10.83
C PRO A 554 39.59 15.24 11.14
N GLN A 555 40.35 14.26 11.60
CA GLN A 555 41.79 14.35 11.67
C GLN A 555 42.34 14.27 10.21
N VAL A 556 42.85 15.34 9.75
CA VAL A 556 43.61 15.39 8.49
C VAL A 556 44.89 14.58 8.68
N VAL A 557 44.88 13.32 8.28
CA VAL A 557 46.07 12.49 8.18
C VAL A 557 46.66 12.68 6.79
N ALA A 558 47.71 13.41 6.72
CA ALA A 558 48.52 13.54 5.49
C ALA A 558 49.27 12.22 5.29
N LEU A 559 48.87 11.41 4.37
CA LEU A 559 49.62 10.25 3.88
C LEU A 559 50.43 10.67 2.65
N ARG A 560 51.78 10.71 2.82
CA ARG A 560 52.74 10.69 1.73
C ARG A 560 53.28 9.28 1.54
N GLY A 561 53.26 8.79 0.28
CA GLY A 561 54.05 7.63 -0.13
C GLY A 561 53.46 6.95 -1.37
N PRO A 562 54.27 6.58 -2.35
CA PRO A 562 53.83 6.05 -3.63
C PRO A 562 53.46 4.56 -3.50
N VAL A 563 52.43 4.16 -4.25
CA VAL A 563 52.00 2.75 -4.37
C VAL A 563 52.33 2.27 -5.77
N ASP A 564 53.09 1.20 -5.81
CA ASP A 564 53.46 0.47 -7.00
C ASP A 564 52.29 -0.34 -7.58
N ASP A 565 52.33 -0.48 -8.91
CA ASP A 565 51.35 -1.20 -9.74
C ASP A 565 51.25 -2.70 -9.39
N VAL A 566 49.99 -3.20 -9.21
CA VAL A 566 49.68 -4.64 -9.25
C VAL A 566 48.58 -4.89 -10.30
N PRO A 567 48.73 -5.90 -11.18
CA PRO A 567 47.84 -6.04 -12.33
C PRO A 567 46.49 -6.58 -11.96
N VAL A 568 45.47 -6.01 -12.61
CA VAL A 568 44.06 -6.43 -12.53
C VAL A 568 43.88 -7.79 -13.17
N GLN A 569 43.46 -8.79 -12.42
CA GLN A 569 42.95 -10.05 -12.95
C GLN A 569 41.49 -9.88 -13.35
N GLN A 570 41.16 -10.37 -14.52
CA GLN A 570 39.82 -10.34 -15.12
C GLN A 570 38.80 -11.10 -14.27
N ALA A 571 37.69 -10.45 -13.96
CA ALA A 571 36.53 -11.07 -13.33
C ALA A 571 35.78 -11.95 -14.34
N LEU A 572 35.40 -13.16 -13.92
CA LEU A 572 34.50 -14.06 -14.62
C LEU A 572 33.04 -13.52 -14.57
N PRO A 573 32.18 -13.80 -15.53
CA PRO A 573 30.85 -13.24 -15.63
C PRO A 573 29.91 -13.81 -14.53
N THR A 574 29.22 -12.93 -13.83
CA THR A 574 28.16 -13.25 -12.89
C THR A 574 26.91 -13.71 -13.66
N GLU A 575 26.44 -14.93 -13.38
CA GLU A 575 25.18 -15.42 -13.93
C GLU A 575 23.99 -14.64 -13.32
N ASN A 576 23.12 -14.16 -14.21
CA ASN A 576 21.92 -13.38 -13.89
C ASN A 576 20.84 -14.31 -13.27
N PRO A 577 20.10 -13.89 -12.22
CA PRO A 577 18.99 -14.68 -11.67
C PRO A 577 17.93 -15.14 -12.70
N ALA A 578 17.77 -14.36 -13.78
CA ALA A 578 16.91 -14.73 -14.90
C ALA A 578 17.40 -15.98 -15.66
N ASP A 579 18.72 -16.20 -15.72
CA ASP A 579 19.31 -17.34 -16.40
C ASP A 579 19.15 -18.63 -15.60
N TRP A 580 19.10 -18.53 -14.28
CA TRP A 580 18.78 -19.65 -13.38
C TRP A 580 17.33 -20.11 -13.53
N LEU A 581 16.37 -19.15 -13.55
CA LEU A 581 14.94 -19.41 -13.84
C LEU A 581 14.75 -20.06 -15.23
N ALA A 582 15.47 -19.56 -16.24
CA ALA A 582 15.46 -20.13 -17.58
C ALA A 582 16.04 -21.56 -17.63
N ALA A 583 17.07 -21.84 -16.82
CA ALA A 583 17.64 -23.18 -16.69
C ALA A 583 16.70 -24.16 -15.98
N GLN A 584 15.96 -23.71 -14.95
CA GLN A 584 14.92 -24.50 -14.29
C GLN A 584 13.74 -24.79 -15.24
N LYS A 585 13.29 -23.77 -15.97
CA LYS A 585 12.25 -23.91 -16.99
C LYS A 585 12.64 -24.87 -18.09
N SER A 586 13.90 -24.84 -18.57
CA SER A 586 14.39 -25.76 -19.60
C SER A 586 14.53 -27.22 -19.12
N ARG A 587 14.70 -27.42 -17.80
CA ARG A 587 14.65 -28.76 -17.18
C ARG A 587 13.21 -29.26 -17.09
N PHE A 588 12.26 -28.37 -16.78
CA PHE A 588 10.84 -28.66 -16.76
C PHE A 588 10.28 -29.02 -18.12
N ASP A 589 10.62 -28.25 -19.17
CA ASP A 589 10.17 -28.49 -20.54
C ASP A 589 10.72 -29.82 -21.11
N ARG A 590 11.94 -30.23 -20.74
CA ARG A 590 12.49 -31.55 -21.06
C ARG A 590 11.74 -32.69 -20.36
N TRP A 591 11.36 -32.50 -19.11
CA TRP A 591 10.61 -33.49 -18.35
C TRP A 591 9.17 -33.67 -18.89
N GLN A 592 8.51 -32.61 -19.37
CA GLN A 592 7.20 -32.69 -20.01
C GLN A 592 7.24 -33.48 -21.33
N SER A 593 8.31 -33.35 -22.12
CA SER A 593 8.47 -34.06 -23.41
C SER A 593 8.66 -35.57 -23.25
N ASP A 594 9.26 -36.01 -22.16
CA ASP A 594 9.52 -37.44 -21.88
C ASP A 594 8.26 -38.19 -21.40
N ARG A 595 7.20 -37.51 -20.98
CA ARG A 595 5.94 -38.08 -20.43
C ARG A 595 4.77 -38.27 -21.40
N GLN A 596 4.84 -37.80 -22.61
CA GLN A 596 3.77 -38.02 -23.59
C GLN A 596 3.64 -39.45 -24.13
N GLY A 597 4.32 -40.39 -23.54
CA GLY A 597 4.36 -41.80 -24.02
C GLY A 597 3.99 -42.89 -23.02
N GLY A 598 3.04 -42.73 -22.07
CA GLY A 598 2.69 -43.85 -21.21
C GLY A 598 1.43 -43.70 -20.34
N ASN A 599 0.41 -44.44 -20.68
CA ASN A 599 -0.89 -44.60 -20.00
C ASN A 599 -0.82 -45.56 -18.81
N THR A 600 -1.29 -45.17 -17.57
CA THR A 600 -1.76 -46.16 -16.56
C THR A 600 -2.80 -45.57 -15.61
N ARG A 601 -3.82 -46.42 -15.29
CA ARG A 601 -5.02 -46.13 -14.45
C ARG A 601 -4.71 -46.17 -12.98
N VAL A 602 -5.43 -45.34 -12.18
CA VAL A 602 -5.39 -45.31 -10.70
C VAL A 602 -6.72 -45.81 -10.11
N ALA A 603 -6.64 -46.59 -9.02
CA ALA A 603 -7.76 -47.12 -8.27
C ALA A 603 -8.00 -46.26 -7.00
N SER A 604 -9.30 -46.08 -6.63
CA SER A 604 -9.77 -45.29 -5.50
C SER A 604 -9.76 -46.07 -4.18
N ALA A 605 -9.47 -45.45 -3.05
CA ALA A 605 -9.63 -45.98 -1.71
C ALA A 605 -10.46 -45.04 -0.81
N ASN A 606 -11.28 -45.62 0.07
CA ASN A 606 -12.38 -45.04 0.83
C ASN A 606 -11.95 -44.28 2.09
N LEU A 607 -12.71 -43.24 2.39
CA LEU A 607 -12.66 -42.43 3.62
C LEU A 607 -13.53 -43.01 4.73
N VAL A 608 -13.05 -42.95 5.99
CA VAL A 608 -13.80 -43.26 7.22
C VAL A 608 -13.92 -41.99 8.05
N GLU A 609 -15.17 -41.65 8.43
CA GLU A 609 -15.51 -40.48 9.28
C GLU A 609 -15.37 -40.80 10.78
N LEU A 610 -14.96 -39.79 11.57
CA LEU A 610 -15.05 -39.80 13.05
C LEU A 610 -15.66 -38.47 13.58
N PRO A 611 -16.32 -38.49 14.76
CA PRO A 611 -17.30 -37.51 15.17
C PRO A 611 -16.78 -36.33 16.01
N ALA A 612 -17.49 -35.19 15.92
CA ALA A 612 -17.27 -33.97 16.68
C ALA A 612 -17.89 -34.02 18.07
N ASN A 613 -17.21 -33.48 19.08
CA ASN A 613 -17.75 -32.66 20.17
C ASN A 613 -16.73 -32.34 21.28
N GLY A 614 -16.71 -31.09 21.72
CA GLY A 614 -16.03 -30.67 22.97
C GLY A 614 -15.78 -29.15 23.08
N SER A 615 -16.47 -28.49 23.97
CA SER A 615 -16.51 -27.06 24.28
C SER A 615 -15.23 -26.49 24.87
N ALA A 616 -14.87 -25.30 24.46
CA ALA A 616 -13.70 -24.55 24.93
C ALA A 616 -14.05 -23.56 26.06
N GLN A 617 -13.20 -23.49 27.07
CA GLN A 617 -13.16 -22.44 28.09
C GLN A 617 -11.93 -21.54 27.87
N SER A 618 -12.12 -20.23 28.04
CA SER A 618 -11.13 -19.17 27.89
C SER A 618 -10.18 -19.07 29.11
N GLY A 619 -8.87 -19.01 28.85
CA GLY A 619 -7.84 -18.70 29.85
C GLY A 619 -6.67 -17.93 29.23
N SER A 620 -6.18 -16.88 29.92
CA SER A 620 -5.03 -16.04 29.53
C SER A 620 -3.73 -16.84 29.37
N PRO A 621 -2.80 -16.44 28.49
CA PRO A 621 -1.58 -17.19 28.25
C PRO A 621 -0.57 -17.02 29.40
N THR A 622 -0.44 -18.03 30.22
CA THR A 622 0.71 -18.25 31.08
C THR A 622 1.83 -18.90 30.26
N ALA A 623 3.06 -18.52 30.50
CA ALA A 623 4.25 -19.08 29.86
C ALA A 623 4.19 -20.61 29.84
N VAL A 624 4.06 -21.19 28.65
CA VAL A 624 4.02 -22.63 28.45
C VAL A 624 5.44 -23.15 28.64
N SER A 625 5.62 -24.03 29.61
CA SER A 625 6.83 -24.83 29.71
C SER A 625 6.98 -25.64 28.43
N ARG A 626 8.04 -25.43 27.66
CA ARG A 626 8.39 -26.22 26.46
C ARG A 626 8.52 -27.68 26.84
N THR A 627 7.67 -28.53 26.33
CA THR A 627 7.85 -29.99 26.38
C THR A 627 8.02 -30.48 24.96
N ASP A 628 9.27 -30.80 24.58
CA ASP A 628 9.55 -31.51 23.34
C ASP A 628 8.93 -32.93 23.46
N ILE A 629 8.30 -33.41 22.38
CA ILE A 629 7.69 -34.73 22.31
C ILE A 629 8.60 -35.61 21.45
N TRP A 630 8.86 -36.81 21.92
CA TRP A 630 9.63 -37.80 21.18
C TRP A 630 8.94 -39.16 21.28
N ASP A 631 8.12 -39.47 20.26
CA ASP A 631 7.29 -40.68 20.29
C ASP A 631 8.10 -41.96 20.16
N ARG A 632 9.27 -41.91 19.48
CA ARG A 632 10.18 -43.04 19.28
C ARG A 632 11.61 -42.53 19.03
N PRO A 633 12.65 -43.34 19.35
CA PRO A 633 14.06 -42.95 19.13
C PRO A 633 14.46 -42.78 17.65
N ASP A 634 13.68 -43.34 16.74
CA ASP A 634 13.85 -43.28 15.28
C ASP A 634 12.82 -42.38 14.58
N ALA A 635 12.03 -41.60 15.34
CA ALA A 635 11.09 -40.62 14.87
C ALA A 635 11.62 -39.20 15.10
N PRO A 636 11.15 -38.20 14.31
CA PRO A 636 11.51 -36.80 14.53
C PRO A 636 11.17 -36.31 15.95
N GLU A 637 12.06 -35.51 16.53
CA GLU A 637 11.74 -34.72 17.74
C GLU A 637 10.74 -33.62 17.42
N MET A 638 9.65 -33.52 18.19
CA MET A 638 8.54 -32.64 17.92
C MET A 638 8.45 -31.51 18.94
N VAL A 639 8.12 -30.31 18.49
CA VAL A 639 7.85 -29.13 19.31
C VAL A 639 6.36 -28.85 19.33
N ILE A 640 5.76 -28.64 20.51
CA ILE A 640 4.36 -28.21 20.61
C ILE A 640 4.27 -26.74 20.21
N VAL A 641 3.55 -26.48 19.14
CA VAL A 641 3.19 -25.13 18.67
C VAL A 641 1.84 -24.75 19.28
N PRO A 642 1.76 -23.68 20.10
CA PRO A 642 0.51 -23.29 20.76
C PRO A 642 -0.53 -22.76 19.77
N PRO A 643 -1.83 -22.83 20.11
CA PRO A 643 -2.83 -22.16 19.31
C PRO A 643 -2.64 -20.65 19.35
N GLY A 644 -3.02 -19.96 18.30
CA GLY A 644 -2.87 -18.51 18.21
C GLY A 644 -3.35 -17.96 16.90
N ALA A 645 -3.09 -16.68 16.67
CA ALA A 645 -3.43 -16.00 15.43
C ALA A 645 -2.26 -15.16 14.94
N TYR A 646 -2.12 -15.08 13.61
CA TYR A 646 -1.07 -14.29 12.98
C TYR A 646 -1.55 -13.71 11.65
N LEU A 647 -0.74 -12.86 11.05
CA LEU A 647 -0.95 -12.35 9.70
C LEU A 647 -0.12 -13.19 8.72
N MET A 648 -0.79 -13.99 7.92
CA MET A 648 -0.20 -14.81 6.85
C MET A 648 0.05 -13.97 5.61
N GLY A 649 1.15 -14.23 4.93
CA GLY A 649 1.59 -13.44 3.78
C GLY A 649 2.37 -12.21 4.19
N SER A 650 2.74 -11.38 3.23
CA SER A 650 3.59 -10.21 3.46
C SER A 650 2.85 -8.91 3.19
N PRO A 651 3.15 -7.85 3.98
CA PRO A 651 2.61 -6.53 3.71
C PRO A 651 3.18 -5.97 2.40
N GLY A 652 2.44 -5.05 1.77
CA GLY A 652 2.80 -4.51 0.44
C GLY A 652 4.17 -3.85 0.35
N TYR A 653 4.73 -3.46 1.48
CA TYR A 653 6.04 -2.79 1.59
C TYR A 653 7.20 -3.75 1.94
N GLU A 654 6.95 -5.03 2.18
CA GLU A 654 8.02 -5.96 2.55
C GLU A 654 8.98 -6.18 1.37
N ALA A 655 10.25 -5.91 1.60
CA ALA A 655 11.29 -6.09 0.58
C ALA A 655 11.36 -7.57 0.12
N GLY A 656 11.46 -7.79 -1.18
CA GLY A 656 11.47 -9.12 -1.77
C GLY A 656 10.10 -9.82 -1.79
N ARG A 657 9.02 -9.12 -1.46
CA ARG A 657 7.64 -9.63 -1.53
C ARG A 657 7.24 -10.03 -2.96
N ARG A 658 6.44 -11.10 -3.06
CA ARG A 658 5.84 -11.57 -4.33
C ARG A 658 4.33 -11.45 -4.29
N SER A 659 3.72 -11.33 -5.48
CA SER A 659 2.25 -11.26 -5.62
C SER A 659 1.54 -12.49 -5.05
N SER A 660 2.19 -13.64 -5.06
CA SER A 660 1.68 -14.89 -4.50
C SER A 660 1.51 -14.85 -2.97
N GLU A 661 2.19 -13.94 -2.27
CA GLU A 661 2.10 -13.74 -0.83
C GLU A 661 0.93 -12.80 -0.42
N ALA A 662 0.09 -12.42 -1.37
CA ALA A 662 -1.00 -11.45 -1.21
C ALA A 662 -2.39 -12.10 -1.34
N PRO A 663 -3.39 -11.46 -0.74
CA PRO A 663 -3.32 -10.42 0.28
C PRO A 663 -2.79 -10.96 1.61
N GLN A 664 -2.08 -10.14 2.38
CA GLN A 664 -1.81 -10.48 3.78
C GLN A 664 -3.15 -10.58 4.51
N HIS A 665 -3.36 -11.67 5.25
CA HIS A 665 -4.63 -11.94 5.90
C HIS A 665 -4.42 -12.63 7.24
N ARG A 666 -5.44 -12.53 8.09
CA ARG A 666 -5.40 -13.14 9.41
C ARG A 666 -5.77 -14.61 9.35
N VAL A 667 -4.92 -15.46 9.92
CA VAL A 667 -5.16 -16.88 10.14
C VAL A 667 -5.25 -17.17 11.64
N VAL A 668 -6.11 -18.10 12.02
CA VAL A 668 -6.25 -18.57 13.41
C VAL A 668 -5.91 -20.04 13.46
N ILE A 669 -4.84 -20.36 14.14
CA ILE A 669 -4.53 -21.76 14.50
C ILE A 669 -5.37 -22.09 15.73
N GLY A 670 -6.48 -22.77 15.52
CA GLY A 670 -7.51 -22.99 16.55
C GLY A 670 -7.13 -24.02 17.61
N ARG A 671 -6.16 -24.90 17.33
CA ARG A 671 -5.68 -25.96 18.23
C ARG A 671 -4.17 -25.99 18.24
N ALA A 672 -3.58 -26.41 19.37
CA ALA A 672 -2.17 -26.75 19.41
C ALA A 672 -1.89 -27.95 18.50
N PHE A 673 -0.76 -27.96 17.85
CA PHE A 673 -0.24 -29.10 17.07
C PHE A 673 1.25 -29.27 17.39
N ALA A 674 1.81 -30.41 17.06
CA ALA A 674 3.25 -30.57 17.14
C ALA A 674 3.86 -30.50 15.74
N LEU A 675 5.02 -29.84 15.62
CA LEU A 675 5.80 -29.74 14.40
C LEU A 675 7.20 -30.29 14.63
N SER A 676 7.77 -31.03 13.70
CA SER A 676 9.13 -31.55 13.87
C SER A 676 10.13 -30.40 14.04
N LYS A 677 10.97 -30.53 15.07
CA LYS A 677 11.95 -29.51 15.47
C LYS A 677 12.90 -29.16 14.36
N TYR A 678 13.22 -30.13 13.53
CA TYR A 678 14.10 -30.08 12.37
C TYR A 678 13.36 -30.57 11.12
N LEU A 679 13.97 -30.36 9.94
CA LEU A 679 13.61 -31.14 8.76
C LEU A 679 13.86 -32.62 9.02
N VAL A 680 13.07 -33.50 8.40
CA VAL A 680 13.34 -34.96 8.46
C VAL A 680 14.71 -35.23 7.89
N THR A 681 15.52 -35.96 8.64
CA THR A 681 16.92 -36.26 8.31
C THR A 681 17.07 -37.53 7.49
N PHE A 682 18.23 -37.75 6.88
CA PHE A 682 18.54 -39.02 6.22
C PHE A 682 18.53 -40.18 7.21
N ASN A 683 18.93 -40.01 8.48
CA ASN A 683 18.86 -41.06 9.52
C ASN A 683 17.41 -41.52 9.73
N GLU A 684 16.46 -40.59 9.87
CA GLU A 684 15.03 -40.89 10.06
C GLU A 684 14.40 -41.50 8.81
N TRP A 685 14.80 -41.04 7.63
CA TRP A 685 14.38 -41.64 6.35
C TRP A 685 14.90 -43.07 6.21
N ASP A 686 16.17 -43.32 6.47
CA ASP A 686 16.79 -44.64 6.37
C ASP A 686 16.16 -45.64 7.39
N ALA A 687 15.70 -45.15 8.55
CA ALA A 687 14.91 -45.96 9.49
C ALA A 687 13.56 -46.37 8.88
N CYS A 688 12.86 -45.48 8.20
CA CYS A 688 11.62 -45.81 7.47
C CYS A 688 11.88 -46.92 6.41
N VAL A 689 12.95 -46.76 5.61
CA VAL A 689 13.31 -47.74 4.59
C VAL A 689 13.69 -49.11 5.21
N ALA A 690 14.46 -49.08 6.28
CA ALA A 690 14.90 -50.31 6.97
C ALA A 690 13.72 -51.09 7.57
N ASP A 691 12.67 -50.38 7.95
CA ASP A 691 11.43 -50.97 8.50
C ASP A 691 10.42 -51.38 7.42
N GLY A 692 10.79 -51.32 6.13
CA GLY A 692 9.94 -51.64 4.99
C GLY A 692 8.95 -50.60 4.58
N GLY A 693 9.07 -49.35 5.12
CA GLY A 693 8.32 -48.16 4.72
C GLY A 693 8.96 -47.44 3.55
N CYS A 694 8.45 -46.23 3.23
CA CYS A 694 8.96 -45.31 2.24
C CYS A 694 9.20 -45.95 0.86
N ALA A 695 8.36 -46.93 0.48
CA ALA A 695 8.46 -47.72 -0.75
C ALA A 695 9.86 -48.29 -1.03
N SER A 696 10.68 -48.46 0.00
CA SER A 696 12.10 -48.87 -0.08
C SER A 696 12.97 -47.92 -0.93
N TYR A 697 12.54 -46.69 -1.15
CA TYR A 697 13.26 -45.70 -1.91
C TYR A 697 14.40 -45.10 -1.10
N ARG A 698 15.60 -45.06 -1.68
CA ARG A 698 16.80 -44.47 -1.09
C ARG A 698 17.21 -43.25 -1.88
N PRO A 699 16.91 -42.04 -1.40
CA PRO A 699 17.30 -40.82 -2.08
C PRO A 699 18.81 -40.59 -2.07
N GLY A 700 19.30 -39.94 -3.15
CA GLY A 700 20.71 -39.51 -3.22
C GLY A 700 20.96 -38.35 -2.25
N ASP A 701 22.21 -38.28 -1.75
CA ASP A 701 22.68 -37.21 -0.86
C ASP A 701 23.61 -36.20 -1.55
N GLU A 702 23.71 -36.27 -2.87
CA GLU A 702 24.58 -35.43 -3.72
C GLU A 702 26.07 -35.46 -3.30
N ASN A 703 26.48 -36.44 -2.51
CA ASN A 703 27.77 -36.54 -1.84
C ASN A 703 28.04 -35.42 -0.83
N TRP A 704 26.97 -34.80 -0.30
CA TRP A 704 27.09 -33.77 0.76
C TRP A 704 27.11 -34.37 2.16
N GLY A 705 26.69 -35.60 2.29
CA GLY A 705 26.60 -36.37 3.54
C GLY A 705 25.14 -36.75 3.85
N ARG A 706 25.02 -37.86 4.55
CA ARG A 706 23.76 -38.38 5.10
C ARG A 706 23.67 -38.05 6.59
N GLY A 707 23.23 -38.94 7.40
CA GLY A 707 23.15 -38.70 8.83
C GLY A 707 22.12 -37.69 9.21
N ASP A 708 22.55 -36.62 9.86
CA ASP A 708 21.69 -35.54 10.34
C ASP A 708 21.49 -34.40 9.28
N HIS A 709 21.93 -34.61 8.03
CA HIS A 709 21.51 -33.72 6.94
C HIS A 709 20.03 -33.93 6.63
N PRO A 710 19.29 -32.86 6.22
CA PRO A 710 17.91 -32.99 5.78
C PRO A 710 17.80 -33.97 4.61
N VAL A 711 16.85 -34.87 4.64
CA VAL A 711 16.57 -35.74 3.50
C VAL A 711 16.11 -34.89 2.30
N ILE A 712 16.83 -35.03 1.20
CA ILE A 712 16.57 -34.34 -0.06
C ILE A 712 16.31 -35.38 -1.17
N ASN A 713 15.99 -34.92 -2.38
CA ASN A 713 15.64 -35.81 -3.49
C ASN A 713 14.40 -36.68 -3.20
N VAL A 714 13.48 -36.17 -2.41
CA VAL A 714 12.19 -36.78 -2.10
C VAL A 714 11.05 -35.98 -2.72
N SER A 715 10.08 -36.64 -3.31
CA SER A 715 8.87 -36.03 -3.84
C SER A 715 7.83 -35.83 -2.72
N TRP A 716 6.79 -35.04 -3.01
CA TRP A 716 5.65 -34.89 -2.08
C TRP A 716 5.01 -36.24 -1.76
N ARG A 717 4.91 -37.13 -2.76
CA ARG A 717 4.40 -38.49 -2.50
C ARG A 717 5.32 -39.35 -1.65
N ASP A 718 6.63 -39.19 -1.78
CA ASP A 718 7.58 -39.87 -0.90
C ASP A 718 7.40 -39.36 0.53
N ALA A 719 7.23 -38.04 0.75
CA ALA A 719 6.94 -37.47 2.05
C ALA A 719 5.61 -37.96 2.63
N GLN A 720 4.54 -38.10 1.81
CA GLN A 720 3.27 -38.70 2.25
C GLN A 720 3.43 -40.18 2.64
N ALA A 721 4.28 -40.95 1.94
CA ALA A 721 4.58 -42.32 2.33
C ALA A 721 5.28 -42.39 3.69
N TYR A 722 6.20 -41.43 3.96
CA TYR A 722 6.90 -41.32 5.24
C TYR A 722 5.92 -41.03 6.39
N VAL A 723 5.06 -40.01 6.29
CA VAL A 723 4.10 -39.67 7.36
C VAL A 723 3.08 -40.78 7.58
N THR A 724 2.68 -41.50 6.52
CA THR A 724 1.84 -42.67 6.63
C THR A 724 2.51 -43.80 7.42
N TRP A 725 3.78 -44.12 7.08
CA TRP A 725 4.56 -45.09 7.82
C TRP A 725 4.73 -44.71 9.30
N LEU A 726 5.08 -43.42 9.55
CA LEU A 726 5.30 -42.91 10.89
C LEU A 726 4.01 -42.98 11.72
N SER A 727 2.88 -42.64 11.14
CA SER A 727 1.56 -42.72 11.78
C SER A 727 1.22 -44.19 12.21
N VAL A 728 1.45 -45.14 11.33
CA VAL A 728 1.24 -46.55 11.62
C VAL A 728 2.18 -47.05 12.75
N LYS A 729 3.42 -46.61 12.76
CA LYS A 729 4.42 -47.02 13.73
C LYS A 729 4.24 -46.44 15.11
N THR A 730 3.78 -45.22 15.19
CA THR A 730 3.61 -44.52 16.47
C THR A 730 2.21 -44.67 17.03
N GLY A 731 1.21 -44.97 16.17
CA GLY A 731 -0.20 -44.93 16.51
C GLY A 731 -0.76 -43.50 16.63
N MET A 732 0.04 -42.49 16.25
CA MET A 732 -0.32 -41.09 16.27
C MET A 732 -0.59 -40.62 14.85
N HIS A 733 -1.37 -39.54 14.67
CA HIS A 733 -1.66 -39.00 13.35
C HIS A 733 -0.56 -38.00 12.92
N TYR A 734 0.34 -38.47 12.07
CA TYR A 734 1.39 -37.64 11.42
C TYR A 734 0.95 -37.28 10.00
N ARG A 735 1.27 -36.07 9.58
CA ARG A 735 0.95 -35.50 8.26
C ARG A 735 2.01 -34.47 7.85
N LEU A 736 1.95 -33.98 6.61
CA LEU A 736 2.65 -32.76 6.27
C LEU A 736 1.97 -31.58 6.96
N PRO A 737 2.70 -30.51 7.34
CA PRO A 737 2.06 -29.31 7.83
C PRO A 737 1.26 -28.62 6.71
N SER A 738 0.20 -27.90 7.09
CA SER A 738 -0.44 -26.96 6.18
C SER A 738 0.42 -25.72 5.97
N GLU A 739 0.18 -24.98 4.90
CA GLU A 739 0.89 -23.75 4.61
C GLU A 739 0.66 -22.70 5.71
N THR A 740 -0.54 -22.66 6.28
CA THR A 740 -0.89 -21.79 7.39
C THR A 740 -0.17 -22.16 8.69
N GLU A 741 -0.06 -23.44 9.00
CA GLU A 741 0.70 -23.92 10.16
C GLU A 741 2.20 -23.65 10.02
N TRP A 742 2.73 -23.87 8.82
CA TRP A 742 4.16 -23.69 8.55
C TRP A 742 4.57 -22.22 8.72
N GLU A 743 3.83 -21.26 8.11
CA GLU A 743 4.17 -19.83 8.22
C GLU A 743 3.97 -19.31 9.65
N TYR A 744 2.92 -19.76 10.35
CA TYR A 744 2.72 -19.45 11.77
C TYR A 744 3.93 -19.89 12.61
N ALA A 745 4.39 -21.12 12.38
CA ALA A 745 5.53 -21.69 13.06
C ALA A 745 6.86 -21.00 12.70
N ALA A 746 7.05 -20.62 11.41
CA ALA A 746 8.23 -19.89 10.96
C ALA A 746 8.32 -18.49 11.57
N ARG A 747 7.19 -17.79 11.68
CA ARG A 747 7.13 -16.45 12.30
C ARG A 747 7.34 -16.48 13.82
N ALA A 748 6.87 -17.49 14.49
CA ALA A 748 6.97 -17.64 15.94
C ALA A 748 6.57 -16.37 16.72
N GLY A 749 5.48 -15.72 16.29
CA GLY A 749 4.94 -14.49 16.90
C GLY A 749 5.46 -13.18 16.31
N THR A 750 6.40 -13.19 15.35
CA THR A 750 6.91 -11.97 14.71
C THR A 750 6.07 -11.56 13.51
N LEU A 751 6.14 -10.25 13.18
CA LEU A 751 5.57 -9.66 11.96
C LEU A 751 6.64 -9.32 10.91
N THR A 752 7.90 -9.55 11.25
CA THR A 752 9.07 -9.24 10.43
C THR A 752 9.27 -10.29 9.32
N PRO A 753 10.04 -10.00 8.25
CA PRO A 753 10.35 -10.96 7.19
C PRO A 753 10.96 -12.27 7.68
N PHE A 754 11.71 -12.22 8.79
CA PHE A 754 12.33 -13.37 9.45
C PHE A 754 12.00 -13.38 10.94
N ALA A 755 12.02 -14.54 11.58
CA ALA A 755 11.82 -14.62 13.03
C ALA A 755 12.87 -13.82 13.83
N VAL A 756 14.05 -13.63 13.28
CA VAL A 756 15.15 -12.84 13.88
C VAL A 756 15.07 -11.34 13.58
N GLY A 757 14.05 -10.86 12.87
CA GLY A 757 13.86 -9.45 12.55
C GLY A 757 13.82 -9.15 11.05
N ASN A 758 14.19 -7.91 10.66
CA ASN A 758 14.09 -7.42 9.28
C ASN A 758 15.23 -7.90 8.35
N ALA A 759 16.30 -8.45 8.90
CA ALA A 759 17.44 -8.96 8.15
C ALA A 759 17.89 -10.32 8.67
N LEU A 760 18.41 -11.16 7.78
CA LEU A 760 18.94 -12.47 8.08
C LEU A 760 20.37 -12.56 7.57
N SER A 761 21.30 -13.01 8.39
CA SER A 761 22.68 -13.25 8.01
C SER A 761 22.96 -14.74 7.75
N THR A 762 23.99 -15.05 6.96
CA THR A 762 24.43 -16.44 6.75
C THR A 762 25.07 -17.08 7.98
N ALA A 763 25.25 -16.33 9.07
CA ALA A 763 25.58 -16.89 10.38
C ALA A 763 24.34 -17.40 11.14
N GLN A 764 23.12 -17.06 10.68
CA GLN A 764 21.84 -17.42 11.30
C GLN A 764 21.05 -18.45 10.48
N ALA A 765 21.40 -18.64 9.20
CA ALA A 765 20.72 -19.59 8.33
C ALA A 765 21.64 -20.03 7.17
N ASN A 766 21.28 -21.13 6.53
CA ASN A 766 21.97 -21.66 5.34
C ASN A 766 21.23 -21.25 4.06
N TYR A 767 21.69 -20.16 3.43
CA TYR A 767 21.17 -19.64 2.17
C TYR A 767 22.29 -18.99 1.36
N ASP A 768 22.05 -18.60 0.11
CA ASP A 768 23.01 -17.87 -0.72
C ASP A 768 23.15 -16.41 -0.27
N GLY A 769 24.19 -16.12 0.47
CA GLY A 769 24.53 -14.78 0.93
C GLY A 769 25.60 -14.08 0.11
N GLU A 770 26.06 -14.65 -1.00
CA GLU A 770 27.23 -14.11 -1.76
C GLU A 770 26.94 -12.68 -2.26
N GLY A 771 25.70 -12.40 -2.70
CA GLY A 771 25.27 -11.08 -3.20
C GLY A 771 25.17 -9.98 -2.12
N ILE A 772 25.23 -10.35 -0.82
CA ILE A 772 25.13 -9.41 0.31
C ILE A 772 26.35 -9.46 1.24
N GLY A 773 27.47 -10.01 0.75
CA GLY A 773 28.72 -10.13 1.53
C GLY A 773 28.71 -11.26 2.57
N GLY A 774 27.77 -12.17 2.50
CA GLY A 774 27.68 -13.37 3.34
C GLY A 774 28.37 -14.59 2.74
N THR A 775 28.21 -15.75 3.40
CA THR A 775 28.77 -17.02 2.95
C THR A 775 27.76 -17.80 2.11
N TYR A 776 28.19 -18.38 1.00
CA TYR A 776 27.42 -19.37 0.24
C TYR A 776 28.05 -20.75 0.45
N ARG A 777 27.33 -21.66 1.16
CA ARG A 777 27.87 -22.99 1.52
C ARG A 777 27.76 -24.03 0.41
N LYS A 778 26.88 -23.80 -0.58
CA LYS A 778 26.69 -24.63 -1.80
C LYS A 778 26.11 -26.03 -1.56
N THR A 779 25.78 -26.37 -0.34
CA THR A 779 25.24 -27.67 0.09
C THR A 779 24.26 -27.47 1.24
N THR A 780 23.45 -28.45 1.55
CA THR A 780 22.76 -28.51 2.84
C THR A 780 23.78 -28.61 3.98
N THR A 781 23.37 -28.21 5.17
CA THR A 781 24.09 -28.45 6.43
C THR A 781 23.30 -29.44 7.26
N GLU A 782 23.98 -30.12 8.21
CA GLU A 782 23.28 -30.87 9.26
C GLU A 782 22.23 -29.96 9.91
N VAL A 783 21.07 -30.51 10.29
CA VAL A 783 19.99 -29.76 10.91
C VAL A 783 20.38 -29.20 12.27
N GLY A 784 19.82 -28.05 12.66
CA GLY A 784 20.04 -27.49 14.01
C GLY A 784 21.38 -26.79 14.19
N GLN A 785 22.15 -26.52 13.15
CA GLN A 785 23.42 -25.77 13.26
C GLN A 785 23.24 -24.28 13.57
N PHE A 786 22.05 -23.75 13.37
CA PHE A 786 21.71 -22.34 13.59
C PHE A 786 20.78 -22.19 14.80
N ALA A 787 20.54 -20.98 15.26
CA ALA A 787 19.65 -20.72 16.39
C ALA A 787 18.19 -21.04 16.03
N ALA A 788 17.47 -21.66 16.98
CA ALA A 788 16.03 -21.85 16.86
C ALA A 788 15.26 -20.52 16.94
N ASN A 789 14.07 -20.46 16.32
CA ASN A 789 13.13 -19.38 16.55
C ASN A 789 12.46 -19.48 17.95
N ASP A 790 11.60 -18.53 18.30
CA ASP A 790 10.96 -18.45 19.62
C ASP A 790 10.03 -19.63 19.95
N PHE A 791 9.59 -20.40 18.96
CA PHE A 791 8.88 -21.67 19.18
C PHE A 791 9.84 -22.85 19.39
N GLY A 792 11.14 -22.69 19.16
CA GLY A 792 12.14 -23.74 19.30
C GLY A 792 12.34 -24.57 18.04
N LEU A 793 11.93 -24.06 16.88
CA LEU A 793 12.08 -24.69 15.57
C LEU A 793 13.34 -24.20 14.88
N PHE A 794 14.07 -25.11 14.26
CA PHE A 794 15.31 -24.83 13.56
C PHE A 794 15.11 -24.85 12.03
N ASP A 795 16.00 -24.17 11.32
CA ASP A 795 16.12 -24.21 9.86
C ASP A 795 14.81 -23.80 9.12
N MET A 796 13.96 -22.97 9.75
CA MET A 796 12.75 -22.43 9.11
C MET A 796 13.06 -21.44 7.98
N ASN A 797 14.32 -21.01 7.85
CA ASN A 797 14.80 -20.07 6.85
C ASN A 797 16.04 -20.68 6.15
N GLY A 798 15.87 -21.32 4.99
CA GLY A 798 16.98 -21.91 4.22
C GLY A 798 17.20 -23.40 4.47
N ASN A 799 18.38 -23.88 4.15
CA ASN A 799 18.83 -25.27 4.15
C ASN A 799 18.19 -26.09 3.03
N ALA A 800 16.91 -26.44 3.10
CA ALA A 800 16.15 -27.04 2.01
C ALA A 800 14.71 -26.52 2.01
N TRP A 801 14.08 -26.37 0.84
CA TRP A 801 12.65 -26.16 0.73
C TRP A 801 11.87 -27.29 1.38
N GLU A 802 10.69 -27.01 1.90
CA GLU A 802 9.87 -27.97 2.63
C GLU A 802 8.54 -28.21 1.95
N TRP A 803 8.23 -29.46 1.60
CA TRP A 803 6.92 -29.87 1.11
C TRP A 803 5.82 -29.63 2.14
N LEU A 804 4.71 -29.05 1.70
CA LEU A 804 3.49 -28.88 2.49
C LEU A 804 2.31 -29.64 1.90
N ASP A 805 1.21 -29.75 2.66
CA ASP A 805 0.04 -30.52 2.20
C ASP A 805 -0.86 -29.75 1.23
N ASP A 806 -0.66 -28.46 1.10
CA ASP A 806 -1.48 -27.55 0.31
C ASP A 806 -1.29 -27.70 -1.19
N CYS A 807 -2.40 -27.63 -1.94
CA CYS A 807 -2.41 -27.40 -3.39
C CYS A 807 -2.03 -25.96 -3.69
N TRP A 808 -1.32 -25.72 -4.82
CA TRP A 808 -0.94 -24.38 -5.20
C TRP A 808 -2.13 -23.51 -5.60
N ASN A 809 -2.16 -22.30 -5.05
CA ASN A 809 -2.99 -21.19 -5.48
C ASN A 809 -2.11 -19.97 -5.73
N GLU A 810 -2.34 -19.27 -6.83
CA GLU A 810 -1.48 -18.15 -7.28
C GLU A 810 -1.39 -17.01 -6.24
N ASN A 811 -2.37 -16.89 -5.36
CA ASN A 811 -2.40 -15.94 -4.25
C ASN A 811 -3.45 -16.37 -3.21
N TYR A 812 -3.58 -15.61 -2.12
CA TYR A 812 -4.51 -15.88 -1.04
C TYR A 812 -5.93 -15.32 -1.27
N ARG A 813 -6.35 -15.10 -2.51
CA ARG A 813 -7.70 -14.61 -2.87
C ARG A 813 -8.70 -15.72 -3.21
N ALA A 814 -8.30 -16.96 -3.14
CA ALA A 814 -9.19 -18.08 -3.43
C ALA A 814 -10.41 -18.08 -2.50
N PRO A 815 -11.62 -18.42 -3.01
CA PRO A 815 -12.87 -18.33 -2.24
C PRO A 815 -12.98 -19.29 -1.05
N HIS A 816 -12.00 -20.15 -0.85
CA HIS A 816 -11.97 -21.17 0.20
C HIS A 816 -10.63 -21.25 0.92
N MET A 817 -9.97 -20.11 1.15
CA MET A 817 -8.73 -20.10 1.95
C MET A 817 -9.06 -20.54 3.38
N PRO A 818 -8.45 -21.62 3.90
CA PRO A 818 -8.64 -22.01 5.27
C PRO A 818 -8.12 -20.92 6.21
N GLY A 819 -8.96 -20.44 7.10
CA GLY A 819 -8.57 -19.46 8.12
C GLY A 819 -8.28 -20.11 9.48
N ASP A 820 -8.19 -21.45 9.57
CA ASP A 820 -8.24 -22.25 10.79
C ASP A 820 -7.07 -23.24 10.99
N GLY A 821 -6.07 -23.20 10.10
CA GLY A 821 -4.93 -24.13 10.16
C GLY A 821 -5.03 -25.35 9.24
N GLU A 822 -6.18 -25.59 8.65
CA GLU A 822 -6.36 -26.71 7.71
C GLU A 822 -5.63 -26.46 6.37
N PRO A 823 -5.18 -27.53 5.68
CA PRO A 823 -4.52 -27.39 4.38
C PRO A 823 -5.51 -26.99 3.27
N MET A 824 -5.05 -26.20 2.31
CA MET A 824 -5.80 -25.85 1.12
C MET A 824 -5.75 -27.01 0.11
N LEU A 825 -6.79 -27.83 0.08
CA LEU A 825 -6.92 -28.95 -0.85
C LEU A 825 -7.68 -28.61 -2.13
N ALA A 826 -7.95 -27.32 -2.37
CA ALA A 826 -8.52 -26.79 -3.61
C ALA A 826 -7.48 -25.95 -4.36
N GLY A 827 -7.56 -25.92 -5.68
CA GLY A 827 -6.59 -25.24 -6.56
C GLY A 827 -5.86 -26.22 -7.47
N ASP A 828 -4.63 -25.90 -7.84
CA ASP A 828 -3.80 -26.79 -8.67
C ASP A 828 -3.04 -27.79 -7.79
N CYS A 829 -3.61 -28.98 -7.63
CA CYS A 829 -3.05 -30.03 -6.79
C CYS A 829 -1.96 -30.87 -7.48
N GLU A 830 -1.67 -30.67 -8.78
CA GLU A 830 -0.46 -31.23 -9.41
C GLU A 830 0.78 -30.45 -8.91
N ARG A 831 0.58 -29.18 -8.55
CA ARG A 831 1.58 -28.32 -7.90
C ARG A 831 1.31 -28.27 -6.40
N ARG A 832 2.35 -28.52 -5.61
CA ARG A 832 2.30 -28.48 -4.16
C ARG A 832 3.12 -27.32 -3.62
N VAL A 833 2.64 -26.71 -2.55
CA VAL A 833 3.33 -25.59 -1.91
C VAL A 833 4.65 -26.08 -1.30
N VAL A 834 5.71 -25.29 -1.48
CA VAL A 834 6.99 -25.41 -0.77
C VAL A 834 7.36 -24.10 -0.09
N ARG A 835 7.95 -24.18 1.09
CA ARG A 835 8.31 -23.05 1.94
C ARG A 835 9.75 -23.13 2.44
N GLY A 836 10.27 -22.02 3.02
CA GLY A 836 11.54 -21.95 3.73
C GLY A 836 12.72 -21.54 2.88
N GLY A 837 12.74 -21.83 1.59
CA GLY A 837 13.91 -21.65 0.75
C GLY A 837 14.97 -22.72 0.96
N ALA A 838 16.00 -22.76 0.14
CA ALA A 838 17.10 -23.71 0.23
C ALA A 838 18.45 -23.01 0.37
N PHE A 839 19.52 -23.79 0.59
CA PHE A 839 20.90 -23.30 0.72
C PHE A 839 21.38 -22.42 -0.46
N ASN A 840 20.77 -22.56 -1.64
CA ASN A 840 21.08 -21.79 -2.86
C ASN A 840 20.06 -20.68 -3.14
N SER A 841 19.12 -20.44 -2.25
CA SER A 841 18.13 -19.37 -2.39
C SER A 841 18.71 -18.05 -1.93
N SER A 842 18.39 -16.94 -2.63
CA SER A 842 18.69 -15.60 -2.15
C SER A 842 17.83 -15.24 -0.92
N TRP A 843 18.23 -14.21 -0.19
CA TRP A 843 17.60 -13.80 1.07
C TRP A 843 16.06 -13.59 0.96
N ASP A 844 15.57 -13.14 -0.19
CA ASP A 844 14.16 -12.86 -0.44
C ASP A 844 13.28 -14.11 -0.60
N PHE A 845 13.90 -15.27 -0.88
CA PHE A 845 13.20 -16.55 -0.92
C PHE A 845 13.16 -17.27 0.45
N VAL A 846 14.02 -16.91 1.39
CA VAL A 846 14.04 -17.52 2.71
C VAL A 846 13.27 -16.73 3.77
N ARG A 847 12.43 -15.73 3.37
CA ARG A 847 11.52 -14.99 4.27
C ARG A 847 10.37 -15.90 4.74
N SER A 848 9.87 -15.67 5.93
CA SER A 848 8.74 -16.45 6.50
C SER A 848 7.50 -16.43 5.60
N ALA A 849 7.21 -15.32 4.90
CA ALA A 849 6.07 -15.20 3.99
C ALA A 849 6.35 -15.77 2.59
N SER A 850 7.62 -16.01 2.23
CA SER A 850 7.97 -16.47 0.89
C SER A 850 7.39 -17.85 0.62
N ARG A 851 6.73 -17.99 -0.52
CA ARG A 851 6.10 -19.22 -0.97
C ARG A 851 6.47 -19.53 -2.41
N PHE A 852 6.57 -20.80 -2.70
CA PHE A 852 6.81 -21.31 -4.03
C PHE A 852 6.02 -22.61 -4.22
N TRP A 853 6.13 -23.21 -5.39
CA TRP A 853 5.48 -24.46 -5.72
C TRP A 853 6.38 -25.34 -6.56
N GLU A 854 6.18 -26.64 -6.43
CA GLU A 854 6.79 -27.63 -7.31
C GLU A 854 5.77 -28.72 -7.64
N VAL A 855 6.02 -29.41 -8.73
CA VAL A 855 5.20 -30.58 -9.10
C VAL A 855 5.38 -31.68 -8.06
N GLY A 856 4.27 -32.20 -7.53
CA GLY A 856 4.28 -33.16 -6.42
C GLY A 856 5.08 -34.45 -6.64
N GLU A 857 5.42 -34.76 -7.89
CA GLU A 857 6.27 -35.90 -8.27
C GLU A 857 7.77 -35.55 -8.38
N LEU A 858 8.13 -34.25 -8.27
CA LEU A 858 9.53 -33.81 -8.41
C LEU A 858 10.37 -34.30 -7.25
N ARG A 859 11.53 -34.88 -7.57
CA ARG A 859 12.61 -35.18 -6.62
C ARG A 859 13.75 -34.22 -6.90
N SER A 860 14.12 -33.39 -5.92
CA SER A 860 15.11 -32.32 -6.08
C SER A 860 16.06 -32.30 -4.90
N ALA A 861 17.34 -32.04 -5.17
CA ALA A 861 18.36 -31.84 -4.15
C ALA A 861 18.11 -30.56 -3.29
N LEU A 862 17.13 -29.76 -3.67
CA LEU A 862 16.78 -28.52 -2.98
C LEU A 862 15.58 -28.69 -2.04
N ILE A 863 14.87 -29.83 -2.06
CA ILE A 863 13.60 -29.98 -1.37
C ILE A 863 13.64 -31.19 -0.46
N GLY A 864 13.33 -30.94 0.81
CA GLY A 864 13.04 -31.90 1.84
C GLY A 864 11.64 -31.68 2.40
N PHE A 865 11.43 -32.00 3.67
CA PHE A 865 10.16 -31.77 4.36
C PHE A 865 10.33 -31.86 5.88
N ARG A 866 9.37 -31.31 6.59
CA ARG A 866 9.14 -31.60 8.03
C ARG A 866 7.77 -32.22 8.24
N VAL A 867 7.49 -32.75 9.42
CA VAL A 867 6.21 -33.39 9.72
C VAL A 867 5.46 -32.65 10.81
N ALA A 868 4.15 -32.62 10.67
CA ALA A 868 3.21 -32.16 11.69
C ALA A 868 2.54 -33.37 12.35
N ARG A 869 2.09 -33.22 13.60
CA ARG A 869 1.36 -34.23 14.36
C ARG A 869 0.20 -33.57 15.10
N ASP A 870 -0.95 -34.18 15.02
CA ASP A 870 -2.13 -33.76 15.81
C ASP A 870 -1.93 -34.15 17.29
N LEU A 871 -2.41 -33.30 18.23
CA LEU A 871 -2.23 -33.48 19.68
C LEU A 871 -3.48 -34.04 20.35
#